data_2ffdf5c07d3844d14445935f79d8898f
#
_entry.id   2ffdf5c07d3844d14445935f79d8898f
#
_cell.length_a   1.000
_cell.length_b   1.000
_cell.length_c   1.000
_cell.angle_alpha   90.00
_cell.angle_beta   90.00
_cell.angle_gamma   90.00
#
_symmetry.space_group_name_H-M   'P 1'
#
loop_
_entity.id
_entity.type
_entity.pdbx_description
1 polymer ?
#
loop_
_entity_poly.entity_id
_entity_poly.type
_entity_poly.pdbx_seq_one_letter_code
_entity_poly.pdbx_strand_id
1 'polypeptide(L)'
;MEITGEVKDIIYQNEVNSYTVAEFETEEGDITIVGYLPFINVGDTLKLIGKIVTHQDYGEQFKVDTFEKMMPQSLASLERYLANGTIKGVGPATAKKIVDTFGDETLHVLKIEPERLAQIKGINKEKAISISEAFIENWELWQIVGYLEKFSIGVQNAKNVYKKLGTNAIEEIEANPYILIDVANNVDFKKIDKMAMDIGISYNYEKRIKSGIKYAIMCTTTNGHCRVQKENLYSFCRDLLGVSTEELEENLIELKVYNQIVEEDNWIYLAPFYKAEQNIAERILILQTSDNVKKIDNIQKELKKIEKHSDIELSEKQKEAIEAINENNVCIITGGPGTGKTTIIKTVIDLYEAHGKKVALCAPTGRAAKRMTETTGKEAKTLHRLLEIGKMEDENKIDSINYEIAPLDADVVIVDEMSMVDIFLMNYLVKALFQGTKLVLVGDVDQLPSVGPGSILKDMINSEKIATITLNKIFRQAAKSKIILNSHRVNEGEKFLSKEDIENEELNEDFFYINEASQEKMLSQVISLCNGRLAKYGDYDFFKNIQVITPTKKGMLGTKELNKTLQKYLNPASDSLLEKQVGDVIFREKDRVMQIKNNYDIFWEKESPTYETGTGVFNGELGTIERINEEEKILQIRFDDEKVAWYQFADLDQIEHSYSVTIHKAQRK
;
A
#
# COMPACT_ATOMS: atom_id res chain seq x y z
N MET A 1 -16.32 4.77 -36.64
CA MET A 1 -16.80 3.52 -37.24
C MET A 1 -17.14 2.57 -36.12
N GLU A 2 -18.22 1.81 -36.25
CA GLU A 2 -18.65 0.82 -35.26
C GLU A 2 -18.56 -0.56 -35.90
N ILE A 3 -17.96 -1.54 -35.21
CA ILE A 3 -17.88 -2.94 -35.62
C ILE A 3 -18.26 -3.83 -34.46
N THR A 4 -18.89 -4.98 -34.76
CA THR A 4 -19.24 -6.00 -33.76
C THR A 4 -18.65 -7.33 -34.21
N GLY A 5 -18.13 -8.11 -33.26
CA GLY A 5 -17.51 -9.40 -33.60
C GLY A 5 -17.04 -10.12 -32.34
N GLU A 6 -16.18 -11.12 -32.53
CA GLU A 6 -15.65 -11.97 -31.48
C GLU A 6 -14.12 -11.95 -31.44
N VAL A 7 -13.54 -11.95 -30.26
CA VAL A 7 -12.08 -12.07 -30.06
C VAL A 7 -11.66 -13.49 -30.36
N LYS A 8 -10.95 -13.69 -31.48
CA LYS A 8 -10.50 -14.97 -31.95
C LYS A 8 -9.20 -15.44 -31.32
N ASP A 9 -8.25 -14.50 -31.21
CA ASP A 9 -6.97 -14.71 -30.55
C ASP A 9 -6.41 -13.39 -29.99
N ILE A 10 -5.68 -13.46 -28.89
CA ILE A 10 -4.99 -12.32 -28.29
C ILE A 10 -3.51 -12.42 -28.64
N ILE A 11 -3.09 -11.64 -29.65
CA ILE A 11 -1.71 -11.61 -30.13
C ILE A 11 -0.79 -10.98 -29.07
N TYR A 12 -1.27 -9.91 -28.42
CA TYR A 12 -0.54 -9.20 -27.38
C TYR A 12 -1.53 -8.53 -26.43
N GLN A 13 -1.27 -8.65 -25.13
CA GLN A 13 -2.01 -7.91 -24.12
C GLN A 13 -1.04 -7.39 -23.05
N ASN A 14 -1.10 -6.08 -22.84
CA ASN A 14 -0.36 -5.45 -21.75
C ASN A 14 -1.23 -5.49 -20.49
N GLU A 15 -0.84 -6.33 -19.54
CA GLU A 15 -1.60 -6.60 -18.32
C GLU A 15 -1.66 -5.40 -17.34
N VAL A 16 -0.76 -4.42 -17.50
CA VAL A 16 -0.71 -3.23 -16.64
C VAL A 16 -1.69 -2.15 -17.06
N ASN A 17 -1.76 -1.89 -18.36
CA ASN A 17 -2.62 -0.86 -18.92
C ASN A 17 -3.72 -1.43 -19.82
N SER A 18 -3.81 -2.76 -19.93
CA SER A 18 -4.80 -3.46 -20.75
C SER A 18 -4.76 -3.08 -22.25
N TYR A 19 -3.62 -2.54 -22.74
CA TYR A 19 -3.45 -2.34 -24.17
C TYR A 19 -3.34 -3.69 -24.86
N THR A 20 -4.23 -3.95 -25.79
CA THR A 20 -4.37 -5.25 -26.42
C THR A 20 -4.25 -5.15 -27.94
N VAL A 21 -3.60 -6.13 -28.54
CA VAL A 21 -3.61 -6.42 -29.96
C VAL A 21 -4.23 -7.80 -30.11
N ALA A 22 -5.36 -7.91 -30.81
CA ALA A 22 -6.07 -9.16 -30.95
C ALA A 22 -6.61 -9.36 -32.37
N GLU A 23 -6.76 -10.61 -32.78
CA GLU A 23 -7.56 -10.99 -33.96
C GLU A 23 -9.04 -10.95 -33.60
N PHE A 24 -9.80 -10.27 -34.40
CA PHE A 24 -11.21 -10.02 -34.19
C PHE A 24 -12.02 -10.46 -35.43
N GLU A 25 -12.90 -11.42 -35.22
CA GLU A 25 -13.74 -11.99 -36.26
C GLU A 25 -15.05 -11.19 -36.37
N THR A 26 -15.29 -10.56 -37.52
CA THR A 26 -16.51 -9.83 -37.80
C THR A 26 -17.29 -10.52 -38.94
N GLU A 27 -18.52 -10.10 -39.17
CA GLU A 27 -19.30 -10.60 -40.34
C GLU A 27 -18.62 -10.33 -41.68
N GLU A 28 -17.75 -9.30 -41.76
CA GLU A 28 -17.02 -8.93 -42.97
C GLU A 28 -15.65 -9.60 -43.12
N GLY A 29 -15.22 -10.35 -42.09
CA GLY A 29 -13.93 -11.03 -42.03
C GLY A 29 -13.09 -10.69 -40.80
N ASP A 30 -11.90 -11.27 -40.72
CA ASP A 30 -10.97 -11.10 -39.63
C ASP A 30 -10.25 -9.75 -39.75
N ILE A 31 -10.17 -8.99 -38.65
CA ILE A 31 -9.45 -7.73 -38.56
C ILE A 31 -8.59 -7.70 -37.27
N THR A 32 -7.40 -7.11 -37.35
CA THR A 32 -6.61 -6.87 -36.14
C THR A 32 -7.13 -5.63 -35.44
N ILE A 33 -7.53 -5.79 -34.17
CA ILE A 33 -7.94 -4.69 -33.30
C ILE A 33 -6.81 -4.30 -32.37
N VAL A 34 -6.66 -3.00 -32.10
CA VAL A 34 -5.65 -2.44 -31.19
C VAL A 34 -6.27 -1.37 -30.31
N GLY A 35 -6.05 -1.44 -29.02
CA GLY A 35 -6.58 -0.43 -28.09
C GLY A 35 -6.46 -0.84 -26.64
N TYR A 36 -7.02 -0.03 -25.77
CA TYR A 36 -7.12 -0.35 -24.34
C TYR A 36 -8.38 -1.18 -24.11
N LEU A 37 -8.20 -2.50 -23.98
CA LEU A 37 -9.27 -3.48 -23.90
C LEU A 37 -9.09 -4.35 -22.64
N PRO A 38 -9.40 -3.82 -21.46
CA PRO A 38 -9.24 -4.55 -20.19
C PRO A 38 -10.14 -5.77 -20.12
N PHE A 39 -9.63 -6.85 -19.56
CA PHE A 39 -10.32 -8.12 -19.31
C PHE A 39 -10.99 -8.76 -20.52
N ILE A 40 -10.55 -8.49 -21.72
CA ILE A 40 -10.99 -9.30 -22.85
C ILE A 40 -10.28 -10.64 -22.83
N ASN A 41 -11.01 -11.66 -23.25
CA ASN A 41 -10.52 -13.01 -23.41
C ASN A 41 -10.91 -13.53 -24.81
N VAL A 42 -10.22 -14.56 -25.25
CA VAL A 42 -10.61 -15.28 -26.44
C VAL A 42 -12.04 -15.80 -26.25
N GLY A 43 -12.90 -15.58 -27.25
CA GLY A 43 -14.32 -15.93 -27.21
C GLY A 43 -15.25 -14.81 -26.71
N ASP A 44 -14.72 -13.65 -26.32
CA ASP A 44 -15.57 -12.52 -25.95
C ASP A 44 -16.18 -11.86 -27.17
N THR A 45 -17.47 -11.59 -27.12
CA THR A 45 -18.18 -10.80 -28.13
C THR A 45 -18.13 -9.33 -27.75
N LEU A 46 -17.58 -8.50 -28.65
CA LEU A 46 -17.40 -7.08 -28.40
C LEU A 46 -18.08 -6.23 -29.48
N LYS A 47 -18.61 -5.10 -29.06
CA LYS A 47 -18.99 -3.98 -29.89
C LYS A 47 -17.92 -2.89 -29.75
N LEU A 48 -17.25 -2.55 -30.84
CA LEU A 48 -16.10 -1.66 -30.84
C LEU A 48 -16.44 -0.38 -31.60
N ILE A 49 -16.03 0.77 -31.07
CA ILE A 49 -16.10 2.08 -31.73
C ILE A 49 -14.66 2.54 -31.90
N GLY A 50 -14.29 2.92 -33.11
CA GLY A 50 -12.94 3.34 -33.41
C GLY A 50 -12.74 3.72 -34.88
N LYS A 51 -11.51 3.63 -35.33
CA LYS A 51 -11.12 3.98 -36.70
C LYS A 51 -10.04 3.02 -37.23
N ILE A 52 -10.05 2.81 -38.55
CA ILE A 52 -8.98 2.06 -39.23
C ILE A 52 -7.72 2.95 -39.26
N VAL A 53 -6.58 2.38 -38.88
CA VAL A 53 -5.27 2.98 -38.94
C VAL A 53 -4.30 2.04 -39.63
N THR A 54 -3.35 2.57 -40.38
CA THR A 54 -2.33 1.75 -41.05
C THR A 54 -1.03 1.81 -40.25
N HIS A 55 -0.58 0.67 -39.72
CA HIS A 55 0.72 0.54 -39.07
C HIS A 55 1.79 0.22 -40.12
N GLN A 56 3.00 0.79 -39.97
CA GLN A 56 4.09 0.63 -40.96
C GLN A 56 4.53 -0.83 -41.14
N ASP A 57 4.51 -1.63 -40.06
CA ASP A 57 5.01 -3.00 -40.07
C ASP A 57 3.89 -4.08 -40.05
N TYR A 58 2.67 -3.73 -39.59
CA TYR A 58 1.58 -4.69 -39.35
C TYR A 58 0.33 -4.46 -40.19
N GLY A 59 0.36 -3.51 -41.15
CA GLY A 59 -0.76 -3.28 -42.09
C GLY A 59 -1.95 -2.54 -41.45
N GLU A 60 -3.14 -2.79 -41.98
CA GLU A 60 -4.38 -2.16 -41.49
C GLU A 60 -4.83 -2.78 -40.17
N GLN A 61 -5.14 -1.92 -39.21
CA GLN A 61 -5.61 -2.28 -37.89
C GLN A 61 -6.80 -1.39 -37.50
N PHE A 62 -7.74 -1.92 -36.74
CA PHE A 62 -8.81 -1.14 -36.16
C PHE A 62 -8.38 -0.63 -34.78
N LYS A 63 -8.12 0.67 -34.71
CA LYS A 63 -7.80 1.33 -33.44
C LYS A 63 -9.09 1.62 -32.68
N VAL A 64 -9.24 0.93 -31.54
CA VAL A 64 -10.42 1.05 -30.67
C VAL A 64 -10.31 2.30 -29.81
N ASP A 65 -11.33 3.15 -29.85
CA ASP A 65 -11.49 4.30 -28.98
C ASP A 65 -12.34 3.93 -27.74
N THR A 66 -13.42 3.16 -27.94
CA THR A 66 -14.27 2.61 -26.87
C THR A 66 -14.79 1.22 -27.27
N PHE A 67 -15.09 0.38 -26.27
CA PHE A 67 -15.67 -0.92 -26.48
C PHE A 67 -16.78 -1.24 -25.48
N GLU A 68 -17.64 -2.14 -25.86
CA GLU A 68 -18.69 -2.68 -25.01
C GLU A 68 -18.69 -4.21 -25.16
N LYS A 69 -18.61 -4.93 -24.04
CA LYS A 69 -18.69 -6.40 -24.06
C LYS A 69 -20.15 -6.80 -24.15
N MET A 70 -20.46 -7.56 -25.17
CA MET A 70 -21.80 -8.07 -25.40
C MET A 70 -21.92 -9.51 -24.90
N MET A 71 -23.14 -9.91 -24.56
CA MET A 71 -23.41 -11.31 -24.31
C MET A 71 -23.15 -12.13 -25.58
N PRO A 72 -22.49 -13.31 -25.46
CA PRO A 72 -22.29 -14.20 -26.56
C PRO A 72 -23.64 -14.54 -27.23
N GLN A 73 -23.73 -14.34 -28.54
CA GLN A 73 -24.97 -14.52 -29.29
C GLN A 73 -25.05 -15.91 -29.90
N SER A 74 -23.94 -16.66 -29.99
CA SER A 74 -23.92 -18.02 -30.48
C SER A 74 -23.57 -19.02 -29.38
N LEU A 75 -24.02 -20.25 -29.49
CA LEU A 75 -23.69 -21.33 -28.55
C LEU A 75 -22.18 -21.61 -28.50
N ALA A 76 -21.48 -21.50 -29.63
CA ALA A 76 -20.04 -21.67 -29.69
C ALA A 76 -19.29 -20.55 -28.93
N SER A 77 -19.73 -19.30 -29.07
CA SER A 77 -19.17 -18.17 -28.32
C SER A 77 -19.45 -18.31 -26.83
N LEU A 78 -20.64 -18.76 -26.45
CA LEU A 78 -21.02 -18.97 -25.05
C LEU A 78 -20.18 -20.10 -24.42
N GLU A 79 -19.93 -21.20 -25.13
CA GLU A 79 -19.05 -22.28 -24.69
C GLU A 79 -17.62 -21.74 -24.41
N ARG A 80 -17.05 -20.98 -25.37
CA ARG A 80 -15.73 -20.37 -25.24
C ARG A 80 -15.66 -19.40 -24.03
N TYR A 81 -16.67 -18.55 -23.89
CA TYR A 81 -16.78 -17.63 -22.75
C TYR A 81 -16.79 -18.36 -21.40
N LEU A 82 -17.59 -19.41 -21.27
CA LEU A 82 -17.65 -20.21 -20.05
C LEU A 82 -16.36 -21.00 -19.78
N ALA A 83 -15.63 -21.37 -20.85
CA ALA A 83 -14.40 -22.16 -20.77
C ALA A 83 -13.14 -21.35 -20.48
N ASN A 84 -13.17 -20.02 -20.57
CA ASN A 84 -11.99 -19.14 -20.52
C ASN A 84 -11.31 -19.01 -19.15
N GLY A 85 -11.80 -19.73 -18.13
CA GLY A 85 -11.21 -19.76 -16.78
C GLY A 85 -11.65 -18.64 -15.84
N THR A 86 -12.42 -17.67 -16.29
CA THR A 86 -12.92 -16.55 -15.45
C THR A 86 -14.02 -16.99 -14.49
N ILE A 87 -14.78 -18.03 -14.83
CA ILE A 87 -15.86 -18.55 -13.97
C ILE A 87 -15.33 -19.70 -13.12
N LYS A 88 -15.19 -19.46 -11.84
CA LYS A 88 -14.66 -20.43 -10.88
C LYS A 88 -15.48 -21.72 -10.88
N GLY A 89 -14.82 -22.85 -11.13
CA GLY A 89 -15.45 -24.17 -11.16
C GLY A 89 -15.96 -24.61 -12.53
N VAL A 90 -15.80 -23.81 -13.59
CA VAL A 90 -16.14 -24.15 -14.98
C VAL A 90 -14.86 -24.23 -15.81
N GLY A 91 -14.45 -25.43 -16.19
CA GLY A 91 -13.41 -25.65 -17.18
C GLY A 91 -14.00 -26.04 -18.55
N PRO A 92 -13.18 -26.19 -19.61
CA PRO A 92 -13.65 -26.45 -20.97
C PRO A 92 -14.65 -27.62 -21.10
N ALA A 93 -14.36 -28.73 -20.41
CA ALA A 93 -15.25 -29.89 -20.41
C ALA A 93 -16.60 -29.64 -19.71
N THR A 94 -16.61 -28.77 -18.70
CA THR A 94 -17.83 -28.39 -17.98
C THR A 94 -18.63 -27.37 -18.78
N ALA A 95 -17.97 -26.37 -19.37
CA ALA A 95 -18.59 -25.40 -20.26
C ALA A 95 -19.34 -26.08 -21.42
N LYS A 96 -18.66 -27.01 -22.09
CA LYS A 96 -19.27 -27.78 -23.16
C LYS A 96 -20.53 -28.54 -22.71
N LYS A 97 -20.47 -29.24 -21.57
CA LYS A 97 -21.64 -29.97 -21.03
C LYS A 97 -22.80 -29.04 -20.70
N ILE A 98 -22.52 -27.85 -20.18
CA ILE A 98 -23.55 -26.86 -19.85
C ILE A 98 -24.25 -26.42 -21.14
N VAL A 99 -23.48 -26.01 -22.14
CA VAL A 99 -24.03 -25.52 -23.42
C VAL A 99 -24.73 -26.64 -24.19
N ASP A 100 -24.15 -27.85 -24.24
CA ASP A 100 -24.78 -29.01 -24.88
C ASP A 100 -26.10 -29.43 -24.24
N THR A 101 -26.24 -29.22 -22.90
CA THR A 101 -27.44 -29.60 -22.14
C THR A 101 -28.56 -28.58 -22.26
N PHE A 102 -28.24 -27.29 -22.25
CA PHE A 102 -29.24 -26.24 -22.16
C PHE A 102 -29.41 -25.41 -23.42
N GLY A 103 -28.47 -25.52 -24.39
CA GLY A 103 -28.55 -24.76 -25.64
C GLY A 103 -28.81 -23.26 -25.42
N ASP A 104 -29.83 -22.74 -26.10
CA ASP A 104 -30.21 -21.33 -26.02
C ASP A 104 -30.71 -20.89 -24.61
N GLU A 105 -31.12 -21.85 -23.76
CA GLU A 105 -31.52 -21.56 -22.38
C GLU A 105 -30.33 -21.41 -21.42
N THR A 106 -29.11 -21.66 -21.86
CA THR A 106 -27.91 -21.68 -21.01
C THR A 106 -27.76 -20.41 -20.17
N LEU A 107 -27.92 -19.22 -20.76
CA LEU A 107 -27.83 -17.94 -20.06
C LEU A 107 -28.97 -17.75 -19.06
N HIS A 108 -30.17 -18.21 -19.42
CA HIS A 108 -31.30 -18.15 -18.50
C HIS A 108 -31.09 -19.05 -17.29
N VAL A 109 -30.62 -20.27 -17.52
CA VAL A 109 -30.32 -21.25 -16.47
C VAL A 109 -29.21 -20.71 -15.54
N LEU A 110 -28.12 -20.14 -16.10
CA LEU A 110 -27.04 -19.56 -15.31
C LEU A 110 -27.50 -18.37 -14.44
N LYS A 111 -28.42 -17.54 -14.93
CA LYS A 111 -28.86 -16.32 -14.21
C LYS A 111 -30.05 -16.56 -13.28
N ILE A 112 -31.01 -17.36 -13.69
CA ILE A 112 -32.33 -17.40 -13.04
C ILE A 112 -32.65 -18.77 -12.41
N GLU A 113 -32.16 -19.87 -13.03
CA GLU A 113 -32.50 -21.23 -12.59
C GLU A 113 -31.24 -22.10 -12.34
N PRO A 114 -30.31 -21.64 -11.48
CA PRO A 114 -29.02 -22.33 -11.31
C PRO A 114 -29.16 -23.78 -10.85
N GLU A 115 -30.24 -24.12 -10.16
CA GLU A 115 -30.46 -25.49 -9.68
C GLU A 115 -30.56 -26.51 -10.83
N ARG A 116 -30.95 -26.08 -12.04
CA ARG A 116 -30.98 -26.94 -13.23
C ARG A 116 -29.58 -27.41 -13.65
N LEU A 117 -28.53 -26.68 -13.35
CA LEU A 117 -27.13 -27.12 -13.58
C LEU A 117 -26.81 -28.43 -12.88
N ALA A 118 -27.50 -28.76 -11.79
CA ALA A 118 -27.30 -30.01 -11.07
C ALA A 118 -27.77 -31.27 -11.87
N GLN A 119 -28.43 -31.09 -13.00
CA GLN A 119 -28.77 -32.20 -13.93
C GLN A 119 -27.50 -32.72 -14.65
N ILE A 120 -26.44 -31.92 -14.67
CA ILE A 120 -25.18 -32.28 -15.33
C ILE A 120 -24.34 -33.14 -14.39
N LYS A 121 -23.91 -34.31 -14.86
CA LYS A 121 -23.05 -35.20 -14.08
C LYS A 121 -21.75 -34.51 -13.67
N GLY A 122 -21.56 -34.34 -12.32
CA GLY A 122 -20.39 -33.70 -11.72
C GLY A 122 -20.64 -32.29 -11.21
N ILE A 123 -21.88 -31.80 -11.31
CA ILE A 123 -22.34 -30.55 -10.69
C ILE A 123 -23.40 -30.90 -9.62
N ASN A 124 -23.10 -30.66 -8.36
CA ASN A 124 -24.09 -30.73 -7.28
C ASN A 124 -24.79 -29.38 -7.11
N LYS A 125 -25.82 -29.31 -6.26
CA LYS A 125 -26.58 -28.08 -6.05
C LYS A 125 -25.72 -26.92 -5.54
N GLU A 126 -24.78 -27.17 -4.62
CA GLU A 126 -23.88 -26.16 -4.09
C GLU A 126 -22.96 -25.59 -5.18
N LYS A 127 -22.37 -26.49 -5.98
CA LYS A 127 -21.54 -26.10 -7.13
C LYS A 127 -22.35 -25.35 -8.19
N ALA A 128 -23.59 -25.73 -8.43
CA ALA A 128 -24.48 -25.05 -9.35
C ALA A 128 -24.73 -23.58 -8.96
N ILE A 129 -25.02 -23.35 -7.68
CA ILE A 129 -25.18 -21.99 -7.12
C ILE A 129 -23.86 -21.21 -7.23
N SER A 130 -22.74 -21.79 -6.81
CA SER A 130 -21.42 -21.14 -6.90
C SER A 130 -21.02 -20.75 -8.33
N ILE A 131 -21.36 -21.58 -9.33
CA ILE A 131 -21.12 -21.26 -10.76
C ILE A 131 -21.98 -20.08 -11.20
N SER A 132 -23.26 -20.06 -10.81
CA SER A 132 -24.18 -18.99 -11.13
C SER A 132 -23.72 -17.66 -10.51
N GLU A 133 -23.39 -17.66 -9.22
CA GLU A 133 -22.88 -16.48 -8.51
C GLU A 133 -21.61 -15.94 -9.19
N ALA A 134 -20.64 -16.80 -9.48
CA ALA A 134 -19.41 -16.40 -10.16
C ALA A 134 -19.66 -15.85 -11.58
N PHE A 135 -20.65 -16.42 -12.30
CA PHE A 135 -21.04 -15.93 -13.62
C PHE A 135 -21.67 -14.53 -13.53
N ILE A 136 -22.62 -14.34 -12.62
CA ILE A 136 -23.32 -13.06 -12.40
C ILE A 136 -22.32 -11.99 -11.96
N GLU A 137 -21.52 -12.29 -10.94
CA GLU A 137 -20.48 -11.38 -10.44
C GLU A 137 -19.53 -10.91 -11.53
N ASN A 138 -19.03 -11.85 -12.33
CA ASN A 138 -18.13 -11.52 -13.44
C ASN A 138 -18.79 -10.64 -14.48
N TRP A 139 -20.03 -10.94 -14.84
CA TRP A 139 -20.79 -10.18 -15.84
C TRP A 139 -21.10 -8.75 -15.38
N GLU A 140 -21.54 -8.58 -14.15
CA GLU A 140 -21.88 -7.26 -13.57
C GLU A 140 -20.64 -6.39 -13.39
N LEU A 141 -19.54 -6.96 -12.87
CA LEU A 141 -18.28 -6.26 -12.79
C LEU A 141 -17.83 -5.74 -14.16
N TRP A 142 -18.02 -6.54 -15.21
CA TRP A 142 -17.70 -6.16 -16.59
C TRP A 142 -18.48 -4.96 -17.08
N GLN A 143 -19.76 -4.90 -16.76
CA GLN A 143 -20.61 -3.76 -17.14
C GLN A 143 -20.13 -2.48 -16.47
N ILE A 144 -19.79 -2.57 -15.18
CA ILE A 144 -19.26 -1.43 -14.42
C ILE A 144 -17.89 -0.99 -14.99
N VAL A 145 -17.00 -1.93 -15.32
CA VAL A 145 -15.70 -1.62 -15.95
C VAL A 145 -15.92 -0.85 -17.25
N GLY A 146 -16.72 -1.38 -18.18
CA GLY A 146 -16.99 -0.75 -19.46
C GLY A 146 -17.67 0.62 -19.33
N TYR A 147 -18.53 0.78 -18.34
CA TYR A 147 -19.16 2.05 -18.03
C TYR A 147 -18.16 3.10 -17.52
N LEU A 148 -17.36 2.74 -16.51
CA LEU A 148 -16.41 3.67 -15.87
C LEU A 148 -15.21 4.00 -16.76
N GLU A 149 -14.83 3.11 -17.65
CA GLU A 149 -13.70 3.33 -18.56
C GLU A 149 -13.96 4.44 -19.59
N LYS A 150 -15.23 4.65 -19.99
CA LYS A 150 -15.65 5.80 -20.80
C LYS A 150 -15.21 7.12 -20.20
N PHE A 151 -15.07 7.16 -18.87
CA PHE A 151 -14.64 8.32 -18.09
C PHE A 151 -13.19 8.24 -17.61
N SER A 152 -12.41 7.29 -18.13
CA SER A 152 -11.01 7.04 -17.74
C SER A 152 -10.86 6.71 -16.23
N ILE A 153 -11.83 6.01 -15.66
CA ILE A 153 -11.79 5.46 -14.31
C ILE A 153 -11.45 3.98 -14.42
N GLY A 154 -10.28 3.61 -13.91
CA GLY A 154 -9.70 2.28 -14.15
C GLY A 154 -10.39 1.16 -13.38
N VAL A 155 -10.04 -0.05 -13.81
CA VAL A 155 -10.57 -1.34 -13.38
C VAL A 155 -10.59 -1.55 -11.87
N GLN A 156 -9.54 -1.15 -11.15
CA GLN A 156 -9.50 -1.33 -9.70
C GLN A 156 -10.62 -0.54 -9.00
N ASN A 157 -10.94 0.64 -9.51
CA ASN A 157 -12.07 1.42 -9.00
C ASN A 157 -13.41 0.76 -9.35
N ALA A 158 -13.53 0.13 -10.52
CA ALA A 158 -14.74 -0.63 -10.86
C ALA A 158 -14.98 -1.80 -9.90
N LYS A 159 -13.93 -2.53 -9.50
CA LYS A 159 -14.01 -3.57 -8.47
C LYS A 159 -14.48 -3.02 -7.12
N ASN A 160 -13.93 -1.88 -6.69
CA ASN A 160 -14.35 -1.23 -5.45
C ASN A 160 -15.80 -0.77 -5.49
N VAL A 161 -16.20 -0.20 -6.62
CA VAL A 161 -17.59 0.22 -6.88
C VAL A 161 -18.53 -0.98 -6.83
N TYR A 162 -18.22 -2.07 -7.52
CA TYR A 162 -19.02 -3.29 -7.48
C TYR A 162 -19.15 -3.85 -6.07
N LYS A 163 -18.04 -3.91 -5.32
CA LYS A 163 -18.01 -4.39 -3.93
C LYS A 163 -18.93 -3.59 -3.01
N LYS A 164 -19.09 -2.28 -3.26
CA LYS A 164 -19.87 -1.37 -2.40
C LYS A 164 -21.32 -1.16 -2.84
N LEU A 165 -21.55 -1.07 -4.15
CA LEU A 165 -22.86 -0.76 -4.71
C LEU A 165 -23.55 -1.98 -5.32
N GLY A 166 -22.80 -3.07 -5.54
CA GLY A 166 -23.35 -4.31 -6.11
C GLY A 166 -23.86 -4.12 -7.52
N THR A 167 -24.95 -4.80 -7.82
CA THR A 167 -25.61 -4.89 -9.14
C THR A 167 -26.21 -3.58 -9.63
N ASN A 168 -26.60 -2.69 -8.72
CA ASN A 168 -27.23 -1.40 -9.03
C ASN A 168 -26.22 -0.26 -9.24
N ALA A 169 -24.91 -0.59 -9.27
CA ALA A 169 -23.84 0.40 -9.29
C ALA A 169 -23.96 1.42 -10.42
N ILE A 170 -24.30 0.98 -11.62
CA ILE A 170 -24.43 1.90 -12.79
C ILE A 170 -25.61 2.84 -12.59
N GLU A 171 -26.76 2.34 -12.17
CA GLU A 171 -27.96 3.15 -11.92
C GLU A 171 -27.71 4.18 -10.81
N GLU A 172 -27.01 3.78 -9.73
CA GLU A 172 -26.67 4.69 -8.64
C GLU A 172 -25.67 5.76 -9.09
N ILE A 173 -24.69 5.41 -9.92
CA ILE A 173 -23.74 6.36 -10.47
C ILE A 173 -24.41 7.32 -11.46
N GLU A 174 -25.32 6.85 -12.32
CA GLU A 174 -26.07 7.70 -13.22
C GLU A 174 -26.97 8.67 -12.47
N ALA A 175 -27.62 8.22 -11.39
CA ALA A 175 -28.41 9.07 -10.51
C ALA A 175 -27.54 10.04 -9.70
N ASN A 176 -26.31 9.68 -9.37
CA ASN A 176 -25.38 10.48 -8.60
C ASN A 176 -23.91 10.10 -8.86
N PRO A 177 -23.23 10.65 -9.89
CA PRO A 177 -21.82 10.35 -10.17
C PRO A 177 -20.88 10.66 -9.01
N TYR A 178 -21.26 11.61 -8.17
CA TYR A 178 -20.42 12.02 -7.02
C TYR A 178 -20.32 10.97 -5.92
N ILE A 179 -21.13 9.90 -5.95
CA ILE A 179 -20.97 8.74 -5.08
C ILE A 179 -19.58 8.10 -5.23
N LEU A 180 -18.95 8.27 -6.40
CA LEU A 180 -17.60 7.78 -6.67
C LEU A 180 -16.54 8.36 -5.73
N ILE A 181 -16.78 9.52 -5.10
CA ILE A 181 -15.89 10.06 -4.04
C ILE A 181 -15.85 9.14 -2.82
N ASP A 182 -16.96 8.48 -2.51
CA ASP A 182 -17.09 7.63 -1.35
C ASP A 182 -16.72 6.16 -1.62
N VAL A 183 -16.85 5.71 -2.88
CA VAL A 183 -16.71 4.28 -3.23
C VAL A 183 -15.47 3.96 -4.06
N ALA A 184 -14.86 4.93 -4.72
CA ALA A 184 -13.65 4.76 -5.53
C ALA A 184 -12.42 5.34 -4.82
N ASN A 185 -11.24 4.82 -5.14
CA ASN A 185 -9.98 5.26 -4.55
C ASN A 185 -9.25 6.23 -5.46
N ASN A 186 -8.82 7.39 -4.92
CA ASN A 186 -7.95 8.35 -5.59
C ASN A 186 -8.46 8.83 -6.97
N VAL A 187 -9.78 8.93 -7.15
CA VAL A 187 -10.35 9.51 -8.37
C VAL A 187 -10.34 11.03 -8.24
N ASP A 188 -9.81 11.71 -9.25
CA ASP A 188 -9.80 13.17 -9.31
C ASP A 188 -11.24 13.70 -9.41
N PHE A 189 -11.61 14.63 -8.54
CA PHE A 189 -12.92 15.28 -8.54
C PHE A 189 -13.28 15.88 -9.90
N LYS A 190 -12.30 16.47 -10.62
CA LYS A 190 -12.52 17.03 -11.96
C LYS A 190 -12.97 16.00 -12.98
N LYS A 191 -12.52 14.75 -12.87
CA LYS A 191 -12.97 13.67 -13.75
C LYS A 191 -14.43 13.32 -13.47
N ILE A 192 -14.81 13.22 -12.19
CA ILE A 192 -16.19 12.97 -11.78
C ILE A 192 -17.10 14.13 -12.18
N ASP A 193 -16.63 15.35 -11.99
CA ASP A 193 -17.35 16.57 -12.37
C ASP A 193 -17.62 16.61 -13.88
N LYS A 194 -16.62 16.27 -14.70
CA LYS A 194 -16.79 16.14 -16.15
C LYS A 194 -17.79 15.04 -16.51
N MET A 195 -17.67 13.87 -15.91
CA MET A 195 -18.61 12.75 -16.08
C MET A 195 -20.06 13.19 -15.76
N ALA A 196 -20.25 13.90 -14.63
CA ALA A 196 -21.57 14.41 -14.24
C ALA A 196 -22.17 15.37 -15.28
N MET A 197 -21.33 16.27 -15.84
CA MET A 197 -21.75 17.18 -16.93
C MET A 197 -22.10 16.41 -18.20
N ASP A 198 -21.32 15.41 -18.58
CA ASP A 198 -21.55 14.58 -19.78
C ASP A 198 -22.88 13.79 -19.66
N ILE A 199 -23.29 13.43 -18.44
CA ILE A 199 -24.58 12.78 -18.15
C ILE A 199 -25.74 13.81 -18.06
N GLY A 200 -25.46 15.11 -18.01
CA GLY A 200 -26.45 16.19 -17.98
C GLY A 200 -26.84 16.68 -16.59
N ILE A 201 -26.02 16.39 -15.56
CA ILE A 201 -26.26 16.90 -14.20
C ILE A 201 -25.87 18.37 -14.10
N SER A 202 -26.72 19.18 -13.47
CA SER A 202 -26.51 20.62 -13.36
C SER A 202 -25.36 20.98 -12.40
N TYR A 203 -24.73 22.13 -12.66
CA TYR A 203 -23.59 22.63 -11.88
C TYR A 203 -23.94 22.93 -10.40
N ASN A 204 -25.18 23.31 -10.12
CA ASN A 204 -25.68 23.62 -8.77
C ASN A 204 -26.28 22.41 -8.06
N TYR A 205 -25.89 21.20 -8.47
CA TYR A 205 -26.38 19.97 -7.85
C TYR A 205 -25.86 19.84 -6.41
N GLU A 206 -26.75 19.76 -5.44
CA GLU A 206 -26.42 19.72 -4.01
C GLU A 206 -25.42 18.61 -3.65
N LYS A 207 -25.60 17.41 -4.21
CA LYS A 207 -24.68 16.30 -3.97
C LYS A 207 -23.26 16.59 -4.53
N ARG A 208 -23.13 17.43 -5.60
CA ARG A 208 -21.86 17.91 -6.09
C ARG A 208 -21.12 18.71 -5.03
N ILE A 209 -21.79 19.66 -4.41
CA ILE A 209 -21.19 20.53 -3.39
C ILE A 209 -20.78 19.71 -2.17
N LYS A 210 -21.64 18.85 -1.66
CA LYS A 210 -21.36 17.96 -0.53
C LYS A 210 -20.16 17.04 -0.78
N SER A 211 -20.12 16.40 -1.95
CA SER A 211 -19.01 15.52 -2.32
C SER A 211 -17.72 16.30 -2.56
N GLY A 212 -17.80 17.53 -3.10
CA GLY A 212 -16.66 18.42 -3.24
C GLY A 212 -16.06 18.85 -1.90
N ILE A 213 -16.91 19.12 -0.90
CA ILE A 213 -16.45 19.41 0.47
C ILE A 213 -15.72 18.20 1.06
N LYS A 214 -16.30 17.00 0.96
CA LYS A 214 -15.65 15.76 1.42
C LYS A 214 -14.31 15.52 0.71
N TYR A 215 -14.29 15.68 -0.61
CA TYR A 215 -13.06 15.57 -1.40
C TYR A 215 -11.98 16.56 -0.96
N ALA A 216 -12.35 17.81 -0.71
CA ALA A 216 -11.41 18.83 -0.22
C ALA A 216 -10.79 18.43 1.13
N ILE A 217 -11.59 17.90 2.05
CA ILE A 217 -11.09 17.37 3.33
C ILE A 217 -10.18 16.15 3.08
N MET A 218 -10.55 15.22 2.20
CA MET A 218 -9.73 14.05 1.84
C MET A 218 -8.38 14.46 1.25
N CYS A 219 -8.30 15.53 0.46
CA CYS A 219 -7.03 16.04 -0.05
C CYS A 219 -6.06 16.47 1.08
N THR A 220 -6.58 16.95 2.21
CA THR A 220 -5.72 17.28 3.35
C THR A 220 -5.20 16.03 4.07
N THR A 221 -5.98 14.95 4.07
CA THR A 221 -5.54 13.67 4.69
C THR A 221 -4.41 13.00 3.91
N THR A 222 -4.34 13.18 2.59
CA THR A 222 -3.20 12.69 1.78
C THR A 222 -1.90 13.42 2.10
N ASN A 223 -1.98 14.58 2.75
CA ASN A 223 -0.85 15.35 3.26
C ASN A 223 -0.55 15.05 4.75
N GLY A 224 -1.16 14.02 5.31
CA GLY A 224 -0.93 13.57 6.68
C GLY A 224 -1.82 14.23 7.75
N HIS A 225 -2.77 15.08 7.37
CA HIS A 225 -3.65 15.77 8.31
C HIS A 225 -4.95 15.01 8.55
N CYS A 226 -5.48 15.00 9.78
CA CYS A 226 -6.80 14.43 10.10
C CYS A 226 -7.94 15.46 9.99
N ARG A 227 -7.60 16.74 9.95
CA ARG A 227 -8.55 17.87 9.97
C ARG A 227 -8.05 19.04 9.15
N VAL A 228 -8.95 19.95 8.80
CA VAL A 228 -8.66 21.18 8.07
C VAL A 228 -9.32 22.37 8.76
N GLN A 229 -8.67 23.53 8.77
CA GLN A 229 -9.30 24.77 9.23
C GLN A 229 -10.42 25.19 8.29
N LYS A 230 -11.53 25.67 8.84
CA LYS A 230 -12.74 26.02 8.10
C LYS A 230 -12.49 27.03 6.99
N GLU A 231 -11.66 28.04 7.24
CA GLU A 231 -11.30 29.06 6.25
C GLU A 231 -10.50 28.48 5.08
N ASN A 232 -9.57 27.57 5.38
CA ASN A 232 -8.78 26.91 4.35
C ASN A 232 -9.66 25.98 3.49
N LEU A 233 -10.61 25.28 4.13
CA LEU A 233 -11.60 24.46 3.45
C LEU A 233 -12.45 25.28 2.51
N TYR A 234 -12.94 26.45 2.95
CA TYR A 234 -13.74 27.34 2.11
C TYR A 234 -12.95 27.88 0.92
N SER A 235 -11.69 28.29 1.14
CA SER A 235 -10.83 28.72 0.04
C SER A 235 -10.66 27.62 -1.00
N PHE A 236 -10.35 26.40 -0.57
CA PHE A 236 -10.17 25.26 -1.47
C PHE A 236 -11.47 24.92 -2.21
N CYS A 237 -12.61 24.90 -1.50
CA CYS A 237 -13.91 24.56 -2.10
C CYS A 237 -14.36 25.62 -3.12
N ARG A 238 -14.11 26.91 -2.87
CA ARG A 238 -14.42 27.97 -3.85
C ARG A 238 -13.63 27.78 -5.14
N ASP A 239 -12.35 27.46 -5.02
CA ASP A 239 -11.48 27.22 -6.18
C ASP A 239 -11.88 25.93 -6.94
N LEU A 240 -12.34 24.90 -6.21
CA LEU A 240 -12.73 23.62 -6.80
C LEU A 240 -14.12 23.67 -7.44
N LEU A 241 -15.10 24.26 -6.75
CA LEU A 241 -16.52 24.15 -7.08
C LEU A 241 -17.09 25.41 -7.75
N GLY A 242 -16.46 26.57 -7.54
CA GLY A 242 -16.96 27.85 -8.05
C GLY A 242 -18.26 28.34 -7.39
N VAL A 243 -18.53 27.94 -6.13
CA VAL A 243 -19.74 28.27 -5.38
C VAL A 243 -19.50 29.35 -4.33
N SER A 244 -20.57 29.98 -3.84
CA SER A 244 -20.51 31.01 -2.81
C SER A 244 -20.19 30.43 -1.41
N THR A 245 -19.83 31.29 -0.47
CA THR A 245 -19.58 30.86 0.93
C THR A 245 -20.89 30.43 1.61
N GLU A 246 -21.99 31.06 1.27
CA GLU A 246 -23.32 30.77 1.76
C GLU A 246 -23.77 29.34 1.35
N GLU A 247 -23.59 28.99 0.07
CA GLU A 247 -23.87 27.64 -0.43
C GLU A 247 -22.99 26.58 0.25
N LEU A 248 -21.70 26.89 0.51
CA LEU A 248 -20.82 25.99 1.25
C LEU A 248 -21.29 25.78 2.68
N GLU A 249 -21.70 26.86 3.38
CA GLU A 249 -22.16 26.78 4.78
C GLU A 249 -23.44 25.93 4.89
N GLU A 250 -24.42 26.13 4.00
CA GLU A 250 -25.65 25.33 3.98
C GLU A 250 -25.36 23.84 3.82
N ASN A 251 -24.53 23.47 2.84
CA ASN A 251 -24.16 22.08 2.60
C ASN A 251 -23.28 21.50 3.72
N LEU A 252 -22.46 22.31 4.36
CA LEU A 252 -21.63 21.90 5.50
C LEU A 252 -22.50 21.60 6.73
N ILE A 253 -23.56 22.39 6.97
CA ILE A 253 -24.56 22.13 8.03
C ILE A 253 -25.23 20.77 7.80
N GLU A 254 -25.64 20.47 6.57
CA GLU A 254 -26.28 19.21 6.28
C GLU A 254 -25.31 18.01 6.45
N LEU A 255 -24.06 18.13 6.00
CA LEU A 255 -23.05 17.10 6.23
C LEU A 255 -22.82 16.83 7.73
N LYS A 256 -22.92 17.85 8.58
CA LYS A 256 -22.89 17.71 10.05
C LYS A 256 -24.12 16.98 10.59
N VAL A 257 -25.31 17.35 10.13
CA VAL A 257 -26.59 16.72 10.54
C VAL A 257 -26.58 15.22 10.22
N TYR A 258 -26.03 14.84 9.07
CA TYR A 258 -25.89 13.43 8.66
C TYR A 258 -24.65 12.72 9.23
N ASN A 259 -23.92 13.36 10.17
CA ASN A 259 -22.70 12.81 10.78
C ASN A 259 -21.62 12.35 9.76
N GLN A 260 -21.53 13.00 8.59
CA GLN A 260 -20.48 12.74 7.62
C GLN A 260 -19.21 13.54 7.92
N ILE A 261 -19.36 14.70 8.55
CA ILE A 261 -18.27 15.54 9.06
C ILE A 261 -18.54 15.94 10.51
N VAL A 262 -17.48 16.36 11.20
CA VAL A 262 -17.53 16.93 12.56
C VAL A 262 -16.80 18.26 12.54
N GLU A 263 -17.38 19.26 13.17
CA GLU A 263 -16.76 20.58 13.42
C GLU A 263 -16.48 20.75 14.90
N GLU A 264 -15.23 21.03 15.23
CA GLU A 264 -14.76 21.32 16.59
C GLU A 264 -13.77 22.47 16.55
N ASP A 265 -14.03 23.52 17.31
CA ASP A 265 -13.13 24.68 17.44
C ASP A 265 -12.62 25.24 16.09
N ASN A 266 -13.51 25.42 15.12
CA ASN A 266 -13.16 25.89 13.77
C ASN A 266 -12.36 24.91 12.89
N TRP A 267 -12.22 23.65 13.33
CA TRP A 267 -11.64 22.57 12.56
C TRP A 267 -12.70 21.61 12.05
N ILE A 268 -12.57 21.19 10.81
CA ILE A 268 -13.46 20.26 10.16
C ILE A 268 -12.76 18.93 9.92
N TYR A 269 -13.41 17.85 10.33
CA TYR A 269 -12.99 16.45 10.15
C TYR A 269 -13.97 15.72 9.25
N LEU A 270 -13.53 14.71 8.51
CA LEU A 270 -14.42 13.61 8.16
C LEU A 270 -14.74 12.80 9.42
N ALA A 271 -15.98 12.42 9.60
CA ALA A 271 -16.44 11.73 10.81
C ALA A 271 -15.62 10.49 11.20
N PRO A 272 -15.14 9.66 10.28
CA PRO A 272 -14.27 8.54 10.59
C PRO A 272 -12.98 8.92 11.31
N PHE A 273 -12.33 10.00 10.91
CA PHE A 273 -11.08 10.45 11.56
C PHE A 273 -11.33 10.95 12.98
N TYR A 274 -12.39 11.73 13.17
CA TYR A 274 -12.79 12.21 14.49
C TYR A 274 -13.12 11.05 15.45
N LYS A 275 -13.89 10.06 14.97
CA LYS A 275 -14.24 8.86 15.75
C LYS A 275 -13.01 8.04 16.11
N ALA A 276 -12.04 7.90 15.18
CA ALA A 276 -10.80 7.18 15.47
C ALA A 276 -9.99 7.90 16.55
N GLU A 277 -9.85 9.23 16.47
CA GLU A 277 -9.13 10.06 17.44
C GLU A 277 -9.77 9.95 18.83
N GLN A 278 -11.09 10.10 18.91
CA GLN A 278 -11.83 9.94 20.17
C GLN A 278 -11.67 8.54 20.76
N ASN A 279 -11.85 7.49 19.96
CA ASN A 279 -11.72 6.12 20.43
C ASN A 279 -10.30 5.82 20.94
N ILE A 280 -9.26 6.33 20.27
CA ILE A 280 -7.88 6.20 20.73
C ILE A 280 -7.73 6.87 22.10
N ALA A 281 -8.21 8.10 22.26
CA ALA A 281 -8.12 8.84 23.51
C ALA A 281 -8.85 8.12 24.65
N GLU A 282 -10.09 7.70 24.45
CA GLU A 282 -10.89 6.96 25.42
C GLU A 282 -10.24 5.64 25.84
N ARG A 283 -9.77 4.85 24.86
CA ARG A 283 -9.13 3.54 25.14
C ARG A 283 -7.82 3.69 25.88
N ILE A 284 -7.01 4.68 25.54
CA ILE A 284 -5.77 4.99 26.26
C ILE A 284 -6.06 5.39 27.73
N LEU A 285 -7.08 6.22 27.97
CA LEU A 285 -7.48 6.59 29.33
C LEU A 285 -7.98 5.37 30.13
N ILE A 286 -8.76 4.48 29.51
CA ILE A 286 -9.20 3.23 30.13
C ILE A 286 -8.00 2.34 30.50
N LEU A 287 -7.02 2.21 29.62
CA LEU A 287 -5.81 1.43 29.90
C LEU A 287 -5.01 2.06 31.06
N GLN A 288 -4.84 3.39 31.08
CA GLN A 288 -4.09 4.10 32.13
C GLN A 288 -4.73 3.95 33.52
N THR A 289 -6.06 3.99 33.59
CA THR A 289 -6.82 3.95 34.85
C THR A 289 -7.12 2.53 35.32
N SER A 290 -6.65 1.52 34.60
CA SER A 290 -6.87 0.12 34.98
C SER A 290 -6.06 -0.30 36.19
N ASP A 291 -6.73 -0.75 37.25
CA ASP A 291 -6.11 -1.31 38.46
C ASP A 291 -5.64 -2.76 38.30
N ASN A 292 -5.93 -3.40 37.16
CA ASN A 292 -5.69 -4.82 36.92
C ASN A 292 -4.22 -5.15 36.57
N VAL A 293 -3.37 -4.15 36.33
CA VAL A 293 -1.98 -4.37 35.97
C VAL A 293 -1.12 -4.47 37.23
N LYS A 294 -0.63 -5.67 37.50
CA LYS A 294 0.28 -5.89 38.63
C LYS A 294 1.67 -5.33 38.30
N LYS A 295 2.16 -4.45 39.19
CA LYS A 295 3.53 -3.97 39.16
C LYS A 295 4.46 -5.07 39.64
N ILE A 296 5.69 -5.05 39.14
CA ILE A 296 6.76 -5.93 39.61
C ILE A 296 7.38 -5.27 40.84
N ASP A 297 7.38 -6.00 41.97
CA ASP A 297 7.96 -5.51 43.22
C ASP A 297 9.49 -5.47 43.15
N ASN A 298 10.10 -4.51 43.88
CA ASN A 298 11.56 -4.36 43.96
C ASN A 298 12.29 -4.33 42.60
N ILE A 299 11.77 -3.55 41.65
CA ILE A 299 12.27 -3.42 40.27
C ILE A 299 13.79 -3.24 40.21
N GLN A 300 14.36 -2.41 41.09
CA GLN A 300 15.80 -2.15 41.19
C GLN A 300 16.63 -3.43 41.41
N LYS A 301 16.10 -4.36 42.21
CA LYS A 301 16.76 -5.64 42.45
C LYS A 301 16.70 -6.54 41.22
N GLU A 302 15.55 -6.53 40.55
CA GLU A 302 15.38 -7.33 39.31
C GLU A 302 16.26 -6.77 38.19
N LEU A 303 16.37 -5.45 38.03
CA LEU A 303 17.28 -4.81 37.06
C LEU A 303 18.74 -5.22 37.29
N LYS A 304 19.22 -5.20 38.57
CA LYS A 304 20.57 -5.66 38.90
C LYS A 304 20.82 -7.12 38.55
N LYS A 305 19.80 -7.99 38.67
CA LYS A 305 19.92 -9.38 38.22
C LYS A 305 20.06 -9.50 36.70
N ILE A 306 19.23 -8.72 35.96
CA ILE A 306 19.26 -8.72 34.50
C ILE A 306 20.60 -8.15 34.00
N GLU A 307 21.07 -7.01 34.54
CA GLU A 307 22.37 -6.42 34.23
C GLU A 307 23.51 -7.46 34.38
N LYS A 308 23.49 -8.19 35.50
CA LYS A 308 24.50 -9.21 35.79
C LYS A 308 24.39 -10.44 34.88
N HIS A 309 23.17 -10.84 34.49
CA HIS A 309 22.95 -12.02 33.67
C HIS A 309 23.29 -11.76 32.18
N SER A 310 22.95 -10.56 31.69
CA SER A 310 23.14 -10.17 30.29
C SER A 310 24.44 -9.43 30.02
N ASP A 311 25.29 -9.25 31.03
CA ASP A 311 26.56 -8.50 30.96
C ASP A 311 26.40 -7.09 30.34
N ILE A 312 25.34 -6.41 30.74
CA ILE A 312 25.00 -5.06 30.29
C ILE A 312 24.98 -4.10 31.47
N GLU A 313 25.31 -2.84 31.23
CA GLU A 313 25.17 -1.74 32.18
C GLU A 313 24.13 -0.74 31.68
N LEU A 314 23.03 -0.60 32.37
CA LEU A 314 21.97 0.34 32.04
C LEU A 314 22.33 1.74 32.53
N SER A 315 22.16 2.75 31.69
CA SER A 315 22.26 4.14 32.12
C SER A 315 21.09 4.51 33.06
N GLU A 316 21.27 5.58 33.88
CA GLU A 316 20.21 6.04 34.77
C GLU A 316 18.90 6.35 34.03
N LYS A 317 18.97 6.97 32.84
CA LYS A 317 17.79 7.22 32.00
C LYS A 317 17.12 5.95 31.48
N GLN A 318 17.87 4.89 31.20
CA GLN A 318 17.28 3.59 30.84
C GLN A 318 16.62 2.91 32.03
N LYS A 319 17.19 2.99 33.21
CA LYS A 319 16.57 2.52 34.45
C LYS A 319 15.28 3.27 34.75
N GLU A 320 15.32 4.61 34.68
CA GLU A 320 14.13 5.46 34.80
C GLU A 320 13.03 5.07 33.82
N ALA A 321 13.39 4.76 32.55
CA ALA A 321 12.44 4.31 31.53
C ALA A 321 11.78 2.98 31.90
N ILE A 322 12.55 2.01 32.38
CA ILE A 322 12.01 0.71 32.78
C ILE A 322 11.15 0.83 34.02
N GLU A 323 11.54 1.67 34.98
CA GLU A 323 10.72 1.99 36.15
C GLU A 323 9.41 2.65 35.77
N ALA A 324 9.46 3.65 34.85
CA ALA A 324 8.25 4.29 34.33
C ALA A 324 7.32 3.30 33.63
N ILE A 325 7.85 2.33 32.86
CA ILE A 325 7.08 1.25 32.26
C ILE A 325 6.43 0.38 33.34
N ASN A 326 7.14 0.06 34.43
CA ASN A 326 6.59 -0.71 35.52
C ASN A 326 5.46 0.03 36.27
N GLU A 327 5.65 1.31 36.51
CA GLU A 327 4.71 2.16 37.26
C GLU A 327 3.43 2.51 36.45
N ASN A 328 3.52 2.63 35.15
CA ASN A 328 2.43 3.09 34.30
C ASN A 328 1.94 1.98 33.37
N ASN A 329 0.63 1.97 33.11
CA ASN A 329 0.01 1.00 32.20
C ASN A 329 0.22 1.36 30.72
N VAL A 330 0.36 2.66 30.43
CA VAL A 330 0.75 3.19 29.11
C VAL A 330 1.98 4.06 29.31
N CYS A 331 3.05 3.76 28.57
CA CYS A 331 4.31 4.50 28.66
C CYS A 331 4.92 4.72 27.28
N ILE A 332 5.44 5.91 27.03
CA ILE A 332 6.16 6.29 25.82
C ILE A 332 7.64 6.40 26.09
N ILE A 333 8.46 5.75 25.28
CA ILE A 333 9.91 5.90 25.25
C ILE A 333 10.31 6.53 23.92
N THR A 334 10.83 7.74 23.96
CA THR A 334 11.28 8.44 22.76
C THR A 334 12.76 8.78 22.85
N GLY A 335 13.41 8.92 21.69
CA GLY A 335 14.82 9.33 21.60
C GLY A 335 15.40 9.04 20.22
N GLY A 336 16.43 9.78 19.87
CA GLY A 336 17.11 9.68 18.58
C GLY A 336 17.88 8.37 18.37
N PRO A 337 18.57 8.23 17.24
CA PRO A 337 19.40 7.07 16.95
C PRO A 337 20.56 6.93 17.97
N GLY A 338 20.90 5.70 18.32
CA GLY A 338 21.99 5.42 19.25
C GLY A 338 21.74 5.71 20.73
N THR A 339 20.49 5.98 21.15
CA THR A 339 20.12 6.26 22.55
C THR A 339 19.75 5.00 23.34
N GLY A 340 19.82 3.81 22.75
CA GLY A 340 19.63 2.53 23.43
C GLY A 340 18.18 2.09 23.64
N LYS A 341 17.25 2.52 22.80
CA LYS A 341 15.85 2.06 22.80
C LYS A 341 15.73 0.53 22.78
N THR A 342 16.46 -0.12 21.88
CA THR A 342 16.46 -1.58 21.74
C THR A 342 16.92 -2.31 23.00
N THR A 343 17.88 -1.73 23.75
CA THR A 343 18.31 -2.29 25.05
C THR A 343 17.19 -2.25 26.07
N ILE A 344 16.41 -1.17 26.11
CA ILE A 344 15.24 -1.06 26.99
C ILE A 344 14.20 -2.11 26.60
N ILE A 345 13.87 -2.24 25.31
CA ILE A 345 12.92 -3.24 24.82
C ILE A 345 13.33 -4.64 25.28
N LYS A 346 14.59 -5.04 25.07
CA LYS A 346 15.11 -6.33 25.50
C LYS A 346 15.00 -6.54 27.01
N THR A 347 15.41 -5.54 27.79
CA THR A 347 15.34 -5.61 29.25
C THR A 347 13.89 -5.74 29.75
N VAL A 348 12.95 -5.02 29.12
CA VAL A 348 11.51 -5.13 29.45
C VAL A 348 10.97 -6.50 29.15
N ILE A 349 11.35 -7.10 28.01
CA ILE A 349 10.96 -8.48 27.66
C ILE A 349 11.45 -9.43 28.72
N ASP A 350 12.76 -9.42 29.02
CA ASP A 350 13.39 -10.33 29.99
C ASP A 350 12.73 -10.17 31.37
N LEU A 351 12.42 -8.93 31.78
CA LEU A 351 11.78 -8.63 33.04
C LEU A 351 10.37 -9.22 33.15
N TYR A 352 9.52 -8.97 32.17
CA TYR A 352 8.12 -9.40 32.25
C TYR A 352 7.97 -10.92 32.01
N GLU A 353 8.77 -11.52 31.12
CA GLU A 353 8.75 -12.98 30.90
C GLU A 353 9.27 -13.75 32.11
N ALA A 354 10.30 -13.24 32.80
CA ALA A 354 10.77 -13.82 34.07
C ALA A 354 9.67 -13.86 35.16
N HIS A 355 8.65 -13.02 35.04
CA HIS A 355 7.47 -12.97 35.90
C HIS A 355 6.25 -13.69 35.31
N GLY A 356 6.43 -14.51 34.27
CA GLY A 356 5.38 -15.31 33.65
C GLY A 356 4.37 -14.51 32.84
N LYS A 357 4.73 -13.30 32.37
CA LYS A 357 3.87 -12.44 31.58
C LYS A 357 4.04 -12.69 30.09
N LYS A 358 2.94 -12.68 29.34
CA LYS A 358 2.94 -12.79 27.89
C LYS A 358 3.28 -11.43 27.27
N VAL A 359 4.41 -11.35 26.58
CA VAL A 359 4.86 -10.13 25.90
C VAL A 359 4.67 -10.29 24.39
N ALA A 360 3.92 -9.39 23.75
CA ALA A 360 3.78 -9.30 22.31
C ALA A 360 4.64 -8.14 21.76
N LEU A 361 5.42 -8.43 20.71
CA LEU A 361 6.28 -7.47 20.06
C LEU A 361 5.75 -7.14 18.67
N CYS A 362 5.68 -5.86 18.34
CA CYS A 362 5.25 -5.46 17.01
C CYS A 362 5.88 -4.15 16.53
N ALA A 363 5.82 -3.96 15.22
CA ALA A 363 6.27 -2.74 14.55
C ALA A 363 5.36 -2.46 13.34
N PRO A 364 5.32 -1.23 12.81
CA PRO A 364 4.48 -0.89 11.65
C PRO A 364 4.97 -1.52 10.34
N THR A 365 6.25 -1.86 10.22
CA THR A 365 6.84 -2.41 8.97
C THR A 365 7.46 -3.77 9.19
N GLY A 366 7.51 -4.59 8.11
CA GLY A 366 8.12 -5.94 8.15
C GLY A 366 9.59 -5.91 8.54
N ARG A 367 10.35 -4.92 8.06
CA ARG A 367 11.76 -4.79 8.37
C ARG A 367 12.00 -4.40 9.84
N ALA A 368 11.22 -3.46 10.37
CA ALA A 368 11.32 -3.11 11.78
C ALA A 368 11.00 -4.31 12.67
N ALA A 369 9.97 -5.09 12.33
CA ALA A 369 9.63 -6.31 13.04
C ALA A 369 10.77 -7.36 12.95
N LYS A 370 11.35 -7.56 11.77
CA LYS A 370 12.49 -8.47 11.57
C LYS A 370 13.70 -8.05 12.40
N ARG A 371 14.08 -6.76 12.34
CA ARG A 371 15.18 -6.20 13.13
C ARG A 371 14.93 -6.37 14.64
N MET A 372 13.69 -6.14 15.07
CA MET A 372 13.29 -6.34 16.46
C MET A 372 13.45 -7.81 16.87
N THR A 373 13.06 -8.76 16.01
CA THR A 373 13.28 -10.19 16.22
C THR A 373 14.76 -10.53 16.35
N GLU A 374 15.59 -10.06 15.43
CA GLU A 374 17.04 -10.32 15.41
C GLU A 374 17.74 -9.76 16.66
N THR A 375 17.35 -8.58 17.11
CA THR A 375 18.01 -7.90 18.23
C THR A 375 17.53 -8.37 19.60
N THR A 376 16.27 -8.80 19.71
CA THR A 376 15.69 -9.26 20.98
C THR A 376 15.74 -10.78 21.14
N GLY A 377 15.87 -11.52 20.05
CA GLY A 377 15.75 -12.99 20.01
C GLY A 377 14.32 -13.49 20.16
N LYS A 378 13.31 -12.61 20.17
CA LYS A 378 11.90 -12.93 20.29
C LYS A 378 11.14 -12.54 19.03
N GLU A 379 10.24 -13.40 18.54
CA GLU A 379 9.44 -13.12 17.35
C GLU A 379 8.64 -11.83 17.52
N ALA A 380 8.88 -10.87 16.61
CA ALA A 380 8.10 -9.66 16.45
C ALA A 380 7.32 -9.73 15.14
N LYS A 381 6.08 -9.21 15.14
CA LYS A 381 5.19 -9.20 13.97
C LYS A 381 4.92 -7.78 13.51
N THR A 382 4.53 -7.61 12.25
CA THR A 382 3.95 -6.32 11.86
C THR A 382 2.62 -6.11 12.59
N LEU A 383 2.26 -4.85 12.88
CA LEU A 383 0.95 -4.53 13.46
C LEU A 383 -0.20 -5.16 12.66
N HIS A 384 -0.14 -5.07 11.33
CA HIS A 384 -1.13 -5.68 10.44
C HIS A 384 -1.26 -7.20 10.64
N ARG A 385 -0.13 -7.89 10.75
CA ARG A 385 -0.11 -9.34 10.96
C ARG A 385 -0.51 -9.73 12.39
N LEU A 386 -0.11 -8.94 13.39
CA LEU A 386 -0.47 -9.17 14.78
C LEU A 386 -1.99 -9.02 15.00
N LEU A 387 -2.60 -8.04 14.34
CA LEU A 387 -4.02 -7.71 14.44
C LEU A 387 -4.88 -8.46 13.40
N GLU A 388 -4.27 -9.28 12.53
CA GLU A 388 -4.92 -10.04 11.46
C GLU A 388 -5.70 -9.19 10.45
N ILE A 389 -5.31 -7.91 10.29
CA ILE A 389 -5.98 -6.94 9.41
C ILE A 389 -5.40 -6.89 7.99
N GLY A 390 -4.42 -7.73 7.65
CA GLY A 390 -3.69 -7.68 6.39
C GLY A 390 -4.55 -7.87 5.13
N LYS A 391 -5.68 -8.57 5.22
CA LYS A 391 -6.65 -8.71 4.13
C LYS A 391 -7.59 -7.51 3.97
N MET A 392 -7.58 -6.56 4.91
CA MET A 392 -8.45 -5.40 4.95
C MET A 392 -7.84 -4.15 4.29
N GLU A 393 -6.55 -4.18 3.95
CA GLU A 393 -5.86 -3.02 3.35
C GLU A 393 -6.37 -2.63 1.96
N ASP A 394 -7.01 -3.55 1.23
CA ASP A 394 -7.66 -3.27 -0.06
C ASP A 394 -9.00 -2.55 0.08
N GLU A 395 -9.54 -2.46 1.29
CA GLU A 395 -10.78 -1.74 1.58
C GLU A 395 -10.47 -0.27 1.93
N ASN A 396 -11.36 0.62 1.52
CA ASN A 396 -11.25 2.06 1.85
C ASN A 396 -11.02 2.22 3.36
N LYS A 397 -9.88 2.78 3.77
CA LYS A 397 -9.52 2.99 5.19
C LYS A 397 -10.61 3.71 5.99
N ILE A 398 -11.46 4.48 5.33
CA ILE A 398 -12.56 5.23 5.92
C ILE A 398 -13.69 4.30 6.43
N ASP A 399 -13.99 3.21 5.72
CA ASP A 399 -15.04 2.26 6.11
C ASP A 399 -14.57 1.26 7.17
N SER A 400 -13.27 1.08 7.28
CA SER A 400 -12.63 0.10 8.17
C SER A 400 -12.73 0.42 9.67
N ILE A 401 -13.20 1.62 10.05
CA ILE A 401 -13.39 2.01 11.46
C ILE A 401 -14.36 1.09 12.20
N ASN A 402 -15.31 0.49 11.50
CA ASN A 402 -16.34 -0.35 12.09
C ASN A 402 -15.95 -1.83 12.22
N TYR A 403 -14.72 -2.22 11.79
CA TYR A 403 -14.29 -3.61 11.91
C TYR A 403 -14.10 -4.02 13.37
N GLU A 404 -14.59 -5.22 13.69
CA GLU A 404 -14.30 -5.90 14.93
C GLU A 404 -12.89 -6.50 14.83
N ILE A 405 -12.01 -6.07 15.71
CA ILE A 405 -10.65 -6.59 15.82
C ILE A 405 -10.62 -7.64 16.93
N ALA A 406 -10.05 -8.81 16.63
CA ALA A 406 -9.88 -9.87 17.62
C ALA A 406 -8.98 -9.38 18.76
N PRO A 407 -9.39 -9.61 20.03
CA PRO A 407 -8.57 -9.21 21.18
C PRO A 407 -7.24 -9.94 21.22
N LEU A 408 -6.16 -9.24 21.59
CA LEU A 408 -4.82 -9.81 21.74
C LEU A 408 -4.66 -10.51 23.08
N ASP A 409 -4.22 -11.77 23.08
CA ASP A 409 -3.85 -12.51 24.28
C ASP A 409 -2.41 -12.15 24.71
N ALA A 410 -2.23 -10.96 25.29
CA ALA A 410 -0.96 -10.46 25.78
C ALA A 410 -1.13 -9.60 27.04
N ASP A 411 -0.23 -9.79 28.03
CA ASP A 411 -0.17 -8.95 29.22
C ASP A 411 0.57 -7.62 28.94
N VAL A 412 1.55 -7.66 28.05
CA VAL A 412 2.37 -6.50 27.66
C VAL A 412 2.48 -6.45 26.14
N VAL A 413 2.17 -5.31 25.54
CA VAL A 413 2.37 -5.06 24.11
C VAL A 413 3.41 -3.98 23.96
N ILE A 414 4.47 -4.27 23.20
CA ILE A 414 5.55 -3.33 22.88
C ILE A 414 5.50 -3.04 21.39
N VAL A 415 5.34 -1.75 21.08
CA VAL A 415 5.31 -1.25 19.69
C VAL A 415 6.56 -0.43 19.45
N ASP A 416 7.42 -0.84 18.54
CA ASP A 416 8.58 -0.04 18.09
C ASP A 416 8.25 0.73 16.82
N GLU A 417 9.07 1.74 16.49
CA GLU A 417 8.90 2.65 15.35
C GLU A 417 7.53 3.36 15.31
N MET A 418 7.07 3.81 16.48
CA MET A 418 5.75 4.47 16.64
C MET A 418 5.56 5.73 15.80
N SER A 419 6.63 6.40 15.36
CA SER A 419 6.55 7.56 14.46
C SER A 419 5.86 7.23 13.13
N MET A 420 5.86 5.96 12.70
CA MET A 420 5.27 5.50 11.45
C MET A 420 3.82 5.01 11.59
N VAL A 421 3.26 5.00 12.80
CA VAL A 421 1.88 4.53 13.07
C VAL A 421 0.90 5.66 12.82
N ASP A 422 -0.05 5.45 11.89
CA ASP A 422 -1.12 6.39 11.58
C ASP A 422 -2.33 6.22 12.53
N ILE A 423 -3.31 7.12 12.39
CA ILE A 423 -4.50 7.15 13.26
C ILE A 423 -5.34 5.86 13.16
N PHE A 424 -5.46 5.26 11.98
CA PHE A 424 -6.26 4.04 11.80
C PHE A 424 -5.56 2.83 12.40
N LEU A 425 -4.26 2.69 12.16
CA LEU A 425 -3.47 1.59 12.69
C LEU A 425 -3.42 1.64 14.22
N MET A 426 -3.30 2.84 14.80
CA MET A 426 -3.39 3.02 16.25
C MET A 426 -4.79 2.69 16.78
N ASN A 427 -5.84 3.10 16.07
CA ASN A 427 -7.22 2.80 16.45
C ASN A 427 -7.48 1.27 16.48
N TYR A 428 -6.95 0.53 15.50
CA TYR A 428 -7.04 -0.95 15.51
C TYR A 428 -6.29 -1.57 16.68
N LEU A 429 -5.09 -1.07 16.94
CA LEU A 429 -4.28 -1.55 18.06
C LEU A 429 -5.04 -1.39 19.38
N VAL A 430 -5.52 -0.19 19.70
CA VAL A 430 -6.19 0.05 21.00
C VAL A 430 -7.51 -0.72 21.13
N LYS A 431 -8.20 -1.02 20.02
CA LYS A 431 -9.38 -1.89 20.01
C LYS A 431 -9.05 -3.34 20.41
N ALA A 432 -7.88 -3.82 20.01
CA ALA A 432 -7.42 -5.19 20.31
C ALA A 432 -6.95 -5.39 21.75
N LEU A 433 -6.68 -4.31 22.50
CA LEU A 433 -6.14 -4.41 23.85
C LEU A 433 -7.23 -4.60 24.89
N PHE A 434 -7.02 -5.58 25.79
CA PHE A 434 -7.85 -5.75 26.96
C PHE A 434 -7.56 -4.68 28.02
N GLN A 435 -8.55 -4.39 28.85
CA GLN A 435 -8.34 -3.65 30.10
C GLN A 435 -7.40 -4.48 30.99
N GLY A 436 -6.25 -3.91 31.35
CA GLY A 436 -5.20 -4.60 32.10
C GLY A 436 -3.99 -5.00 31.27
N THR A 437 -4.03 -4.83 29.92
CA THR A 437 -2.83 -4.95 29.09
C THR A 437 -1.96 -3.70 29.26
N LYS A 438 -0.66 -3.91 29.48
CA LYS A 438 0.34 -2.85 29.48
C LYS A 438 0.77 -2.50 28.07
N LEU A 439 0.79 -1.20 27.73
CA LEU A 439 1.15 -0.72 26.40
C LEU A 439 2.44 0.12 26.48
N VAL A 440 3.48 -0.32 25.81
CA VAL A 440 4.78 0.36 25.70
C VAL A 440 4.98 0.81 24.28
N LEU A 441 5.04 2.13 24.07
CA LEU A 441 5.20 2.76 22.77
C LEU A 441 6.63 3.30 22.66
N VAL A 442 7.40 2.77 21.72
CA VAL A 442 8.79 3.12 21.49
C VAL A 442 8.95 3.76 20.12
N GLY A 443 9.65 4.88 20.03
CA GLY A 443 9.85 5.56 18.77
C GLY A 443 10.80 6.74 18.86
N ASP A 444 10.88 7.47 17.76
CA ASP A 444 11.66 8.70 17.67
C ASP A 444 10.73 9.79 17.12
N VAL A 445 10.40 10.77 17.97
CA VAL A 445 9.45 11.84 17.64
C VAL A 445 9.99 12.78 16.54
N ASP A 446 11.31 12.80 16.36
CA ASP A 446 12.01 13.66 15.39
C ASP A 446 12.16 12.98 14.01
N GLN A 447 11.82 11.69 13.91
CA GLN A 447 11.77 11.01 12.62
C GLN A 447 10.56 11.44 11.79
N LEU A 448 10.57 11.06 10.51
CA LEU A 448 9.45 11.32 9.61
C LEU A 448 8.14 10.77 10.19
N PRO A 449 7.04 11.52 10.06
CA PRO A 449 5.72 11.06 10.49
C PRO A 449 5.22 9.90 9.61
N SER A 450 4.12 9.29 10.02
CA SER A 450 3.42 8.27 9.24
C SER A 450 3.04 8.78 7.84
N VAL A 451 3.03 7.90 6.86
CA VAL A 451 2.51 8.23 5.51
C VAL A 451 1.00 8.39 5.53
N GLY A 452 0.31 7.64 6.39
CA GLY A 452 -1.11 7.83 6.65
C GLY A 452 -1.37 9.04 7.54
N PRO A 453 -2.64 9.47 7.66
CA PRO A 453 -3.01 10.66 8.41
C PRO A 453 -2.83 10.47 9.92
N GLY A 454 -2.45 11.56 10.60
CA GLY A 454 -2.26 11.63 12.05
C GLY A 454 -0.79 11.48 12.49
N SER A 455 -0.41 12.25 13.52
CA SER A 455 0.92 12.24 14.12
C SER A 455 0.84 11.73 15.55
N ILE A 456 0.39 10.48 15.70
CA ILE A 456 -0.04 9.88 16.97
C ILE A 456 1.02 10.00 18.06
N LEU A 457 2.27 9.60 17.78
CA LEU A 457 3.35 9.68 18.79
C LEU A 457 3.55 11.09 19.30
N LYS A 458 3.61 12.06 18.39
CA LYS A 458 3.83 13.48 18.72
C LYS A 458 2.66 14.06 19.50
N ASP A 459 1.43 13.75 19.08
CA ASP A 459 0.22 14.26 19.71
C ASP A 459 0.05 13.68 21.14
N MET A 460 0.35 12.38 21.32
CA MET A 460 0.34 11.73 22.63
C MET A 460 1.40 12.34 23.58
N ILE A 461 2.60 12.62 23.09
CA ILE A 461 3.66 13.29 23.87
C ILE A 461 3.22 14.72 24.24
N ASN A 462 2.73 15.49 23.27
CA ASN A 462 2.31 16.88 23.48
C ASN A 462 1.08 17.00 24.40
N SER A 463 0.29 15.95 24.55
CA SER A 463 -0.84 15.94 25.48
C SER A 463 -0.41 16.04 26.95
N GLU A 464 0.84 15.66 27.26
CA GLU A 464 1.38 15.57 28.63
C GLU A 464 0.56 14.68 29.58
N LYS A 465 -0.32 13.83 29.02
CA LYS A 465 -1.19 12.93 29.80
C LYS A 465 -0.61 11.53 29.94
N ILE A 466 0.42 11.18 29.19
CA ILE A 466 1.01 9.85 29.16
C ILE A 466 2.46 9.95 29.68
N ALA A 467 2.82 9.01 30.54
CA ALA A 467 4.19 8.90 31.04
C ALA A 467 5.16 8.76 29.87
N THR A 468 6.03 9.76 29.69
CA THR A 468 6.96 9.84 28.57
C THR A 468 8.38 10.01 29.07
N ILE A 469 9.28 9.13 28.64
CA ILE A 469 10.72 9.23 28.94
C ILE A 469 11.47 9.53 27.66
N THR A 470 12.20 10.63 27.66
CA THR A 470 13.06 11.03 26.54
C THR A 470 14.51 10.64 26.80
N LEU A 471 15.07 9.85 25.88
CA LEU A 471 16.45 9.38 25.94
C LEU A 471 17.35 10.33 25.15
N ASN A 472 18.14 11.14 25.86
CA ASN A 472 19.01 12.16 25.25
C ASN A 472 20.49 11.72 25.18
N LYS A 473 20.89 10.64 25.88
CA LYS A 473 22.28 10.21 25.94
C LYS A 473 22.62 9.32 24.75
N ILE A 474 23.53 9.79 23.90
CA ILE A 474 24.12 9.00 22.84
C ILE A 474 25.21 8.11 23.47
N PHE A 475 25.15 6.80 23.22
CA PHE A 475 26.16 5.88 23.75
C PHE A 475 27.49 5.99 23.02
N ARG A 476 28.57 5.65 23.72
CA ARG A 476 29.97 5.88 23.31
C ARG A 476 30.30 5.42 21.88
N GLN A 477 29.78 4.28 21.44
CA GLN A 477 30.02 3.80 20.08
C GLN A 477 29.28 4.67 19.04
N ALA A 478 28.05 5.06 19.33
CA ALA A 478 27.23 5.94 18.49
C ALA A 478 27.75 7.37 18.47
N ALA A 479 28.35 7.85 19.56
CA ALA A 479 28.93 9.19 19.67
C ALA A 479 30.17 9.40 18.79
N LYS A 480 30.78 8.34 18.25
CA LYS A 480 31.88 8.43 17.29
C LYS A 480 31.40 8.55 15.84
N SER A 481 30.15 8.26 15.55
CA SER A 481 29.56 8.34 14.21
C SER A 481 29.15 9.77 13.86
N LYS A 482 29.71 10.32 12.79
CA LYS A 482 29.30 11.63 12.26
C LYS A 482 27.89 11.62 11.73
N ILE A 483 27.39 10.47 11.22
CA ILE A 483 26.00 10.33 10.77
C ILE A 483 25.07 10.59 11.96
N ILE A 484 25.31 9.97 13.10
CA ILE A 484 24.50 10.11 14.31
C ILE A 484 24.60 11.50 14.88
N LEU A 485 25.80 12.04 15.03
CA LEU A 485 26.00 13.40 15.53
C LEU A 485 25.32 14.43 14.64
N ASN A 486 25.46 14.32 13.33
CA ASN A 486 24.83 15.22 12.38
C ASN A 486 23.32 15.12 12.36
N SER A 487 22.73 13.94 12.60
CA SER A 487 21.28 13.79 12.68
C SER A 487 20.72 14.58 13.88
N HIS A 488 21.38 14.55 15.04
CA HIS A 488 21.00 15.36 16.21
C HIS A 488 21.15 16.86 15.96
N ARG A 489 22.31 17.28 15.38
CA ARG A 489 22.55 18.69 15.07
C ARG A 489 21.53 19.28 14.11
N VAL A 490 21.14 18.53 13.09
CA VAL A 490 20.11 18.95 12.12
C VAL A 490 18.75 19.12 12.82
N ASN A 491 18.40 18.23 13.75
CA ASN A 491 17.15 18.38 14.55
C ASN A 491 17.17 19.63 15.44
N GLU A 492 18.33 20.01 15.96
CA GLU A 492 18.53 21.22 16.76
C GLU A 492 18.65 22.49 15.90
N GLY A 493 18.58 22.37 14.58
CA GLY A 493 18.72 23.47 13.63
C GLY A 493 20.16 23.92 13.42
N GLU A 494 21.13 23.13 13.86
CA GLU A 494 22.54 23.40 13.69
C GLU A 494 23.05 22.91 12.34
N LYS A 495 24.20 23.48 11.87
CA LYS A 495 24.90 22.99 10.70
C LYS A 495 25.53 21.63 11.00
N PHE A 496 25.50 20.73 10.03
CA PHE A 496 26.22 19.45 10.16
C PHE A 496 27.75 19.66 10.17
N LEU A 497 28.44 18.75 10.83
CA LEU A 497 29.91 18.71 10.87
C LEU A 497 30.46 18.28 9.50
N SER A 498 31.26 19.12 8.88
CA SER A 498 32.02 18.81 7.67
C SER A 498 33.44 18.32 8.04
N LYS A 499 34.22 17.96 7.02
CA LYS A 499 35.62 17.53 7.23
C LYS A 499 36.48 18.64 7.82
N GLU A 500 36.15 19.90 7.55
CA GLU A 500 36.90 21.10 7.97
C GLU A 500 36.63 21.47 9.43
N ASP A 501 35.49 21.03 10.00
CA ASP A 501 35.05 21.38 11.36
C ASP A 501 35.63 20.45 12.44
N ILE A 502 36.51 19.49 12.07
CA ILE A 502 36.90 18.41 12.98
C ILE A 502 38.36 18.49 13.33
N GLU A 503 38.64 19.03 14.50
CA GLU A 503 39.94 18.92 15.17
C GLU A 503 40.15 17.57 15.92
N ASN A 504 39.14 16.69 15.94
CA ASN A 504 39.07 15.51 16.80
C ASN A 504 39.32 14.22 15.99
N GLU A 505 40.48 13.63 16.10
CA GLU A 505 40.90 12.41 15.43
C GLU A 505 40.12 11.13 15.82
N GLU A 506 39.21 11.23 16.81
CA GLU A 506 38.44 10.07 17.33
C GLU A 506 37.12 9.78 16.59
N LEU A 507 36.67 10.65 15.68
CA LEU A 507 35.41 10.46 14.97
C LEU A 507 35.57 9.59 13.72
N ASN A 508 34.54 8.75 13.46
CA ASN A 508 34.51 7.91 12.28
C ASN A 508 34.38 8.72 10.98
N GLU A 509 35.05 8.30 9.92
CA GLU A 509 34.83 8.86 8.58
C GLU A 509 33.65 8.18 7.87
N ASP A 510 32.42 8.40 8.40
CA ASP A 510 31.19 7.77 7.93
C ASP A 510 30.20 8.78 7.31
N PHE A 511 30.53 10.08 7.27
CA PHE A 511 29.69 11.13 6.66
C PHE A 511 30.51 12.05 5.78
N PHE A 512 30.06 12.24 4.53
CA PHE A 512 30.70 13.12 3.54
C PHE A 512 29.65 14.06 2.92
N TYR A 513 30.01 15.32 2.78
CA TYR A 513 29.18 16.32 2.14
C TYR A 513 29.82 16.85 0.88
N ILE A 514 29.08 16.86 -0.22
CA ILE A 514 29.52 17.41 -1.50
C ILE A 514 28.55 18.56 -1.86
N ASN A 515 29.05 19.79 -1.86
CA ASN A 515 28.27 20.97 -2.22
C ASN A 515 28.27 21.14 -3.75
N GLU A 516 27.10 21.02 -4.36
CA GLU A 516 26.90 21.24 -5.79
C GLU A 516 25.53 21.90 -6.02
N ALA A 517 25.48 22.95 -6.82
CA ALA A 517 24.24 23.71 -7.10
C ALA A 517 23.55 23.28 -8.40
N SER A 518 24.29 22.69 -9.38
CA SER A 518 23.72 22.26 -10.66
C SER A 518 23.17 20.84 -10.55
N GLN A 519 21.91 20.66 -10.92
CA GLN A 519 21.25 19.35 -10.92
C GLN A 519 21.93 18.37 -11.88
N GLU A 520 22.42 18.82 -13.04
CA GLU A 520 23.14 18.01 -14.01
C GLU A 520 24.46 17.49 -13.44
N LYS A 521 25.19 18.35 -12.73
CA LYS A 521 26.44 17.96 -12.07
C LYS A 521 26.18 17.03 -10.89
N MET A 522 25.12 17.26 -10.11
CA MET A 522 24.68 16.33 -9.05
C MET A 522 24.39 14.95 -9.63
N LEU A 523 23.60 14.86 -10.72
CA LEU A 523 23.31 13.60 -11.39
C LEU A 523 24.59 12.90 -11.86
N SER A 524 25.49 13.64 -12.51
CA SER A 524 26.77 13.11 -12.96
C SER A 524 27.64 12.58 -11.81
N GLN A 525 27.65 13.27 -10.66
CA GLN A 525 28.35 12.79 -9.46
C GLN A 525 27.73 11.53 -8.89
N VAL A 526 26.39 11.46 -8.79
CA VAL A 526 25.68 10.25 -8.33
C VAL A 526 26.05 9.07 -9.21
N ILE A 527 25.99 9.22 -10.54
CA ILE A 527 26.37 8.16 -11.49
C ILE A 527 27.84 7.74 -11.26
N SER A 528 28.75 8.71 -11.15
CA SER A 528 30.18 8.43 -10.94
C SER A 528 30.44 7.70 -9.63
N LEU A 529 29.76 8.07 -8.55
CA LEU A 529 29.86 7.41 -7.25
C LEU A 529 29.38 5.96 -7.34
N CYS A 530 28.21 5.73 -7.92
CA CYS A 530 27.61 4.39 -8.04
C CYS A 530 28.37 3.50 -9.03
N ASN A 531 28.88 4.08 -10.15
CA ASN A 531 29.56 3.34 -11.21
C ASN A 531 31.09 3.22 -10.94
N GLY A 532 31.47 2.77 -9.75
CA GLY A 532 32.80 2.32 -9.41
C GLY A 532 33.67 3.30 -8.63
N ARG A 533 33.29 4.58 -8.42
CA ARG A 533 34.11 5.48 -7.57
C ARG A 533 34.06 5.04 -6.10
N LEU A 534 32.91 4.64 -5.59
CA LEU A 534 32.77 4.10 -4.23
C LEU A 534 33.44 2.73 -4.09
N ALA A 535 33.41 1.88 -5.10
CA ALA A 535 34.10 0.60 -5.11
C ALA A 535 35.63 0.76 -5.03
N LYS A 536 36.18 1.89 -5.53
CA LYS A 536 37.63 2.22 -5.40
C LYS A 536 37.99 2.83 -4.04
N TYR A 537 36.99 3.43 -3.36
CA TYR A 537 37.20 4.02 -2.05
C TYR A 537 37.18 2.98 -0.94
N GLY A 538 36.35 1.93 -1.09
CA GLY A 538 36.17 0.84 -0.13
C GLY A 538 35.57 -0.39 -0.79
N ASP A 539 35.15 -1.36 -0.02
CA ASP A 539 34.49 -2.58 -0.50
C ASP A 539 32.99 -2.33 -0.71
N TYR A 540 32.65 -1.37 -1.60
CA TYR A 540 31.28 -0.98 -1.90
C TYR A 540 30.84 -1.51 -3.26
N ASP A 541 29.76 -2.29 -3.25
CA ASP A 541 29.08 -2.82 -4.43
C ASP A 541 27.67 -2.23 -4.49
N PHE A 542 27.31 -1.67 -5.66
CA PHE A 542 26.01 -1.02 -5.82
C PHE A 542 24.83 -1.97 -5.52
N PHE A 543 24.92 -3.20 -5.96
CA PHE A 543 23.83 -4.17 -5.82
C PHE A 543 23.72 -4.78 -4.42
N LYS A 544 24.75 -4.61 -3.57
CA LYS A 544 24.80 -5.19 -2.22
C LYS A 544 24.62 -4.18 -1.09
N ASN A 545 25.37 -3.07 -1.15
CA ASN A 545 25.50 -2.19 0.01
C ASN A 545 25.47 -0.68 -0.29
N ILE A 546 25.06 -0.29 -1.50
CA ILE A 546 24.79 1.12 -1.85
C ILE A 546 23.32 1.33 -2.13
N GLN A 547 22.74 2.41 -1.63
CA GLN A 547 21.39 2.85 -1.96
C GLN A 547 21.36 4.35 -2.21
N VAL A 548 20.87 4.75 -3.37
CA VAL A 548 20.57 6.17 -3.65
C VAL A 548 19.23 6.54 -3.05
N ILE A 549 19.20 7.64 -2.31
CA ILE A 549 17.99 8.16 -1.66
C ILE A 549 17.75 9.59 -2.16
N THR A 550 16.51 9.91 -2.51
CA THR A 550 16.11 11.24 -2.98
C THR A 550 14.79 11.70 -2.33
N PRO A 551 14.58 13.02 -2.12
CA PRO A 551 13.33 13.50 -1.49
C PRO A 551 12.11 13.47 -2.42
N THR A 552 12.28 13.34 -3.73
CA THR A 552 11.19 13.51 -4.71
C THR A 552 11.08 12.35 -5.69
N LYS A 553 9.87 12.17 -6.25
CA LYS A 553 9.61 11.20 -7.33
C LYS A 553 9.80 11.80 -8.73
N LYS A 554 9.58 13.11 -8.88
CA LYS A 554 9.59 13.83 -10.16
C LYS A 554 10.83 14.70 -10.30
N GLY A 555 11.16 15.09 -11.54
CA GLY A 555 12.31 15.91 -11.88
C GLY A 555 13.58 15.09 -12.12
N MET A 556 14.65 15.77 -12.54
CA MET A 556 15.93 15.17 -12.93
C MET A 556 16.57 14.32 -11.82
N LEU A 557 16.45 14.75 -10.57
CA LEU A 557 16.93 14.04 -9.38
C LEU A 557 15.82 13.27 -8.65
N GLY A 558 14.65 13.10 -9.28
CA GLY A 558 13.56 12.27 -8.76
C GLY A 558 13.78 10.78 -9.04
N THR A 559 13.15 9.92 -8.26
CA THR A 559 13.33 8.46 -8.38
C THR A 559 13.07 7.93 -9.78
N LYS A 560 12.09 8.47 -10.52
CA LYS A 560 11.77 8.01 -11.88
C LYS A 560 12.95 8.18 -12.84
N GLU A 561 13.53 9.39 -12.89
CA GLU A 561 14.63 9.69 -13.79
C GLU A 561 15.95 9.07 -13.30
N LEU A 562 16.18 9.07 -11.98
CA LEU A 562 17.34 8.41 -11.39
C LEU A 562 17.35 6.91 -11.65
N ASN A 563 16.22 6.21 -11.50
CA ASN A 563 16.13 4.77 -11.75
C ASN A 563 16.45 4.44 -13.21
N LYS A 564 15.84 5.18 -14.15
CA LYS A 564 16.10 5.02 -15.59
C LYS A 564 17.57 5.27 -15.95
N THR A 565 18.14 6.33 -15.39
CA THR A 565 19.53 6.70 -15.65
C THR A 565 20.50 5.70 -15.03
N LEU A 566 20.30 5.34 -13.77
CA LEU A 566 21.17 4.39 -13.07
C LEU A 566 21.10 2.99 -13.71
N GLN A 567 19.93 2.51 -14.12
CA GLN A 567 19.80 1.26 -14.88
C GLN A 567 20.69 1.28 -16.13
N LYS A 568 20.63 2.37 -16.92
CA LYS A 568 21.43 2.50 -18.14
C LYS A 568 22.95 2.39 -17.89
N TYR A 569 23.44 2.88 -16.75
CA TYR A 569 24.88 2.87 -16.43
C TYR A 569 25.32 1.63 -15.65
N LEU A 570 24.48 1.08 -14.79
CA LEU A 570 24.83 -0.02 -13.88
C LEU A 570 24.40 -1.39 -14.42
N ASN A 571 23.34 -1.43 -15.21
CA ASN A 571 22.83 -2.64 -15.86
C ASN A 571 22.43 -2.31 -17.31
N PRO A 572 23.39 -2.01 -18.20
CA PRO A 572 23.11 -1.66 -19.59
C PRO A 572 22.48 -2.83 -20.36
N ALA A 573 21.68 -2.49 -21.39
CA ALA A 573 21.12 -3.49 -22.29
C ALA A 573 22.22 -4.33 -22.95
N SER A 574 21.99 -5.63 -23.05
CA SER A 574 22.91 -6.60 -23.65
C SER A 574 22.12 -7.76 -24.23
N ASP A 575 22.58 -8.31 -25.33
CA ASP A 575 21.97 -9.49 -25.97
C ASP A 575 21.95 -10.75 -25.06
N SER A 576 22.70 -10.72 -23.96
CA SER A 576 22.77 -11.80 -22.97
C SER A 576 21.77 -11.67 -21.83
N LEU A 577 21.02 -10.55 -21.73
CA LEU A 577 20.06 -10.27 -20.68
C LEU A 577 18.67 -10.13 -21.26
N LEU A 578 17.72 -10.87 -20.71
CA LEU A 578 16.32 -10.76 -21.10
C LEU A 578 15.70 -9.52 -20.49
N GLU A 579 14.76 -8.93 -21.22
CA GLU A 579 14.05 -7.73 -20.85
C GLU A 579 12.52 -7.96 -20.93
N LYS A 580 11.77 -7.36 -20.02
CA LYS A 580 10.33 -7.28 -20.08
C LYS A 580 9.87 -5.85 -19.96
N GLN A 581 9.19 -5.36 -20.97
CA GLN A 581 8.56 -4.05 -20.93
C GLN A 581 7.18 -4.14 -20.27
N VAL A 582 6.94 -3.22 -19.32
CA VAL A 582 5.67 -3.06 -18.61
C VAL A 582 5.34 -1.56 -18.61
N GLY A 583 4.42 -1.13 -19.46
CA GLY A 583 4.15 0.29 -19.70
C GLY A 583 5.40 1.03 -20.18
N ASP A 584 5.78 2.09 -19.46
CA ASP A 584 6.98 2.89 -19.74
C ASP A 584 8.25 2.36 -19.06
N VAL A 585 8.16 1.25 -18.32
CA VAL A 585 9.26 0.66 -17.55
C VAL A 585 9.76 -0.59 -18.27
N ILE A 586 11.09 -0.71 -18.40
CA ILE A 586 11.74 -1.91 -18.93
C ILE A 586 12.46 -2.59 -17.78
N PHE A 587 11.95 -3.73 -17.34
CA PHE A 587 12.62 -4.61 -16.38
C PHE A 587 13.62 -5.51 -17.13
N ARG A 588 14.78 -5.68 -16.55
CA ARG A 588 15.87 -6.47 -17.11
C ARG A 588 16.42 -7.42 -16.04
N GLU A 589 16.89 -8.58 -16.44
CA GLU A 589 17.66 -9.44 -15.54
C GLU A 589 18.79 -8.67 -14.88
N LYS A 590 19.01 -8.90 -13.60
CA LYS A 590 19.91 -8.19 -12.68
C LYS A 590 19.43 -6.80 -12.26
N ASP A 591 18.24 -6.34 -12.66
CA ASP A 591 17.70 -5.09 -12.14
C ASP A 591 17.42 -5.18 -10.65
N ARG A 592 17.71 -4.08 -9.96
CA ARG A 592 17.35 -3.89 -8.57
C ARG A 592 15.92 -3.40 -8.49
N VAL A 593 15.07 -4.13 -7.77
CA VAL A 593 13.62 -3.86 -7.67
C VAL A 593 13.13 -3.84 -6.23
N MET A 594 11.97 -3.23 -6.03
CA MET A 594 11.27 -3.17 -4.75
C MET A 594 9.80 -3.56 -4.94
N GLN A 595 9.29 -4.38 -4.05
CA GLN A 595 7.85 -4.60 -3.90
C GLN A 595 7.18 -3.33 -3.39
N ILE A 596 6.09 -2.89 -4.03
CA ILE A 596 5.40 -1.62 -3.68
C ILE A 596 3.99 -1.80 -3.15
N LYS A 597 3.50 -3.04 -3.10
CA LYS A 597 2.22 -3.46 -2.52
C LYS A 597 2.44 -4.69 -1.64
N ASN A 598 1.57 -4.91 -0.66
CA ASN A 598 1.55 -6.20 0.03
C ASN A 598 0.83 -7.22 -0.87
N ASN A 599 1.45 -8.37 -1.08
CA ASN A 599 0.80 -9.49 -1.75
C ASN A 599 1.05 -10.76 -0.93
N TYR A 600 -0.01 -11.29 -0.35
CA TYR A 600 0.04 -12.45 0.56
C TYR A 600 0.05 -13.79 -0.18
N ASP A 601 -0.21 -13.79 -1.49
CA ASP A 601 -0.40 -14.98 -2.31
C ASP A 601 0.86 -15.37 -3.10
N ILE A 602 1.84 -14.47 -3.27
CA ILE A 602 3.08 -14.75 -3.98
C ILE A 602 3.85 -15.84 -3.25
N PHE A 603 4.03 -16.98 -3.91
CA PHE A 603 4.84 -18.09 -3.40
C PHE A 603 6.33 -17.75 -3.45
N TRP A 604 7.03 -18.13 -2.41
CA TRP A 604 8.48 -18.02 -2.33
C TRP A 604 9.11 -19.24 -1.68
N GLU A 605 10.37 -19.50 -2.04
CA GLU A 605 11.22 -20.48 -1.39
C GLU A 605 12.57 -19.88 -1.00
N LYS A 606 13.21 -20.48 0.00
CA LYS A 606 14.51 -20.09 0.52
C LYS A 606 15.33 -21.35 0.79
N GLU A 607 16.53 -21.39 0.24
CA GLU A 607 17.38 -22.58 0.30
C GLU A 607 18.33 -22.61 1.50
N SER A 608 18.73 -21.45 2.02
CA SER A 608 19.75 -21.31 3.07
C SER A 608 19.27 -20.45 4.24
N PRO A 609 19.58 -20.79 5.52
CA PRO A 609 20.38 -21.93 5.98
C PRO A 609 19.59 -23.26 6.00
N THR A 610 18.28 -23.23 5.93
CA THR A 610 17.36 -24.35 5.83
C THR A 610 16.38 -24.11 4.70
N TYR A 611 15.96 -25.16 4.01
CA TYR A 611 14.93 -25.03 2.99
C TYR A 611 13.59 -24.68 3.64
N GLU A 612 13.06 -23.54 3.26
CA GLU A 612 11.78 -23.01 3.74
C GLU A 612 10.94 -22.58 2.53
N THR A 613 9.65 -22.79 2.64
CA THR A 613 8.67 -22.28 1.65
C THR A 613 7.60 -21.48 2.36
N GLY A 614 7.04 -20.51 1.68
CA GLY A 614 5.95 -19.72 2.23
C GLY A 614 5.24 -18.90 1.16
N THR A 615 4.31 -18.09 1.60
CA THR A 615 3.62 -17.12 0.76
C THR A 615 3.73 -15.72 1.37
N GLY A 616 3.66 -14.71 0.51
CA GLY A 616 3.66 -13.31 0.89
C GLY A 616 4.99 -12.58 0.63
N VAL A 617 4.86 -11.49 -0.13
CA VAL A 617 5.92 -10.49 -0.33
C VAL A 617 5.34 -9.12 0.01
N PHE A 618 6.08 -8.34 0.77
CA PHE A 618 5.53 -7.14 1.41
C PHE A 618 6.15 -5.84 0.87
N ASN A 619 5.38 -4.78 0.96
CA ASN A 619 5.79 -3.45 0.53
C ASN A 619 7.09 -3.00 1.22
N GLY A 620 8.07 -2.58 0.41
CA GLY A 620 9.40 -2.16 0.84
C GLY A 620 10.46 -3.25 0.76
N GLU A 621 10.11 -4.51 0.50
CA GLU A 621 11.11 -5.57 0.29
C GLU A 621 11.86 -5.35 -1.02
N LEU A 622 13.18 -5.45 -0.92
CA LEU A 622 14.11 -5.26 -2.04
C LEU A 622 14.62 -6.59 -2.55
N GLY A 623 14.79 -6.65 -3.86
CA GLY A 623 15.35 -7.82 -4.51
C GLY A 623 16.05 -7.47 -5.81
N THR A 624 16.56 -8.51 -6.44
CA THR A 624 17.21 -8.45 -7.75
C THR A 624 16.50 -9.43 -8.68
N ILE A 625 16.19 -9.01 -9.88
CA ILE A 625 15.63 -9.89 -10.90
C ILE A 625 16.69 -10.90 -11.31
N GLU A 626 16.46 -12.18 -11.03
CA GLU A 626 17.40 -13.24 -11.39
C GLU A 626 17.16 -13.76 -12.80
N ARG A 627 15.91 -13.94 -13.17
CA ARG A 627 15.53 -14.54 -14.44
C ARG A 627 14.21 -14.01 -14.95
N ILE A 628 14.11 -13.86 -16.27
CA ILE A 628 12.87 -13.57 -17.00
C ILE A 628 12.62 -14.76 -17.92
N ASN A 629 11.45 -15.36 -17.82
CA ASN A 629 11.00 -16.45 -18.69
C ASN A 629 9.77 -15.98 -19.47
N GLU A 630 9.96 -15.72 -20.77
CA GLU A 630 8.86 -15.25 -21.65
C GLU A 630 7.88 -16.37 -22.04
N GLU A 631 8.35 -17.62 -22.10
CA GLU A 631 7.50 -18.76 -22.44
C GLU A 631 6.50 -19.06 -21.31
N GLU A 632 6.97 -19.05 -20.07
CA GLU A 632 6.15 -19.28 -18.89
C GLU A 632 5.48 -17.99 -18.37
N LYS A 633 5.82 -16.83 -18.93
CA LYS A 633 5.38 -15.49 -18.50
C LYS A 633 5.66 -15.21 -17.01
N ILE A 634 6.84 -15.62 -16.54
CA ILE A 634 7.26 -15.54 -15.15
C ILE A 634 8.52 -14.71 -15.04
N LEU A 635 8.60 -13.91 -13.96
CA LEU A 635 9.78 -13.17 -13.54
C LEU A 635 10.18 -13.65 -12.14
N GLN A 636 11.44 -14.04 -11.98
CA GLN A 636 11.99 -14.54 -10.73
C GLN A 636 12.79 -13.44 -10.03
N ILE A 637 12.49 -13.18 -8.76
CA ILE A 637 13.17 -12.18 -7.93
C ILE A 637 13.78 -12.86 -6.73
N ARG A 638 15.09 -12.65 -6.52
CA ARG A 638 15.76 -12.95 -5.25
C ARG A 638 15.73 -11.72 -4.38
N PHE A 639 15.12 -11.83 -3.23
CA PHE A 639 15.05 -10.77 -2.23
C PHE A 639 16.29 -10.73 -1.33
N ASP A 640 16.55 -9.61 -0.66
CA ASP A 640 17.71 -9.40 0.20
C ASP A 640 17.76 -10.34 1.42
N ASP A 641 16.65 -10.98 1.77
CA ASP A 641 16.57 -12.01 2.80
C ASP A 641 16.75 -13.44 2.27
N GLU A 642 17.24 -13.56 1.04
CA GLU A 642 17.52 -14.82 0.34
C GLU A 642 16.29 -15.61 -0.11
N LYS A 643 15.08 -15.08 0.07
CA LYS A 643 13.89 -15.72 -0.50
C LYS A 643 13.81 -15.45 -2.01
N VAL A 644 13.42 -16.45 -2.76
CA VAL A 644 13.19 -16.39 -4.20
C VAL A 644 11.69 -16.49 -4.45
N ALA A 645 11.13 -15.52 -5.14
CA ALA A 645 9.71 -15.45 -5.45
C ALA A 645 9.46 -15.38 -6.96
N TRP A 646 8.35 -15.96 -7.39
CA TRP A 646 7.92 -16.01 -8.79
C TRP A 646 6.73 -15.10 -9.00
N TYR A 647 6.90 -14.14 -9.89
CA TYR A 647 5.88 -13.19 -10.31
C TYR A 647 5.34 -13.58 -11.66
N GLN A 648 4.02 -13.68 -11.78
CA GLN A 648 3.39 -13.67 -13.10
C GLN A 648 3.60 -12.29 -13.73
N PHE A 649 3.65 -12.21 -15.06
CA PHE A 649 3.77 -10.91 -15.72
C PHE A 649 2.62 -9.95 -15.37
N ALA A 650 1.44 -10.49 -15.00
CA ALA A 650 0.30 -9.74 -14.48
C ALA A 650 0.58 -8.99 -13.19
N ASP A 651 1.50 -9.49 -12.37
CA ASP A 651 1.81 -8.95 -11.05
C ASP A 651 2.95 -7.91 -11.06
N LEU A 652 3.52 -7.60 -12.23
CA LEU A 652 4.68 -6.71 -12.32
C LEU A 652 4.36 -5.23 -12.05
N ASP A 653 3.08 -4.85 -11.97
CA ASP A 653 2.63 -3.55 -11.47
C ASP A 653 2.88 -3.38 -9.96
N GLN A 654 3.21 -4.47 -9.26
CA GLN A 654 3.48 -4.50 -7.83
C GLN A 654 4.96 -4.26 -7.51
N ILE A 655 5.82 -4.16 -8.52
CA ILE A 655 7.24 -3.87 -8.36
C ILE A 655 7.65 -2.60 -9.08
N GLU A 656 8.69 -1.95 -8.59
CA GLU A 656 9.32 -0.82 -9.27
C GLU A 656 10.86 -0.93 -9.15
N HIS A 657 11.59 -0.26 -10.06
CA HIS A 657 13.04 -0.16 -9.93
C HIS A 657 13.42 0.50 -8.60
N SER A 658 14.47 0.00 -7.97
CA SER A 658 14.97 0.49 -6.70
C SER A 658 16.45 0.86 -6.70
N TYR A 659 17.02 1.24 -7.84
CA TYR A 659 18.32 1.87 -7.91
C TYR A 659 18.37 3.16 -7.07
N SER A 660 17.27 3.91 -7.09
CA SER A 660 17.00 5.00 -6.18
C SER A 660 15.61 4.87 -5.55
N VAL A 661 15.48 5.27 -4.29
CA VAL A 661 14.21 5.26 -3.54
C VAL A 661 13.96 6.62 -2.90
N THR A 662 12.70 6.91 -2.54
CA THR A 662 12.41 8.13 -1.78
C THR A 662 12.81 7.95 -0.30
N ILE A 663 13.02 9.08 0.40
CA ILE A 663 13.33 9.07 1.84
C ILE A 663 12.30 8.25 2.62
N HIS A 664 10.99 8.45 2.37
CA HIS A 664 9.92 7.67 3.03
C HIS A 664 10.03 6.16 2.77
N LYS A 665 10.38 5.77 1.53
CA LYS A 665 10.57 4.36 1.22
C LYS A 665 11.84 3.80 1.85
N ALA A 666 12.88 4.62 2.00
CA ALA A 666 14.11 4.23 2.69
C ALA A 666 13.89 4.01 4.20
N GLN A 667 13.01 4.77 4.84
CA GLN A 667 12.65 4.58 6.25
C GLN A 667 11.92 3.24 6.48
N ARG A 668 11.14 2.79 5.49
CA ARG A 668 10.48 1.48 5.53
C ARG A 668 11.44 0.30 5.28
N LYS A 669 12.68 0.60 4.91
CA LYS A 669 13.75 -0.35 4.62
C LYS A 669 14.34 -1.01 5.86
#